data_af83701522faf4979c73e6f84e06249d
#
_entry.id   af83701522faf4979c73e6f84e06249d
#
_cell.length_a   1.000
_cell.length_b   1.000
_cell.length_c   1.000
_cell.angle_alpha   90.00
_cell.angle_beta   90.00
_cell.angle_gamma   90.00
#
_symmetry.space_group_name_H-M   'P 1'
#
loop_
_entity.id
_entity.type
_entity.pdbx_description
1 polymer ?
#
loop_
_entity_poly.entity_id
_entity_poly.type
_entity_poly.pdbx_seq_one_letter_code
_entity_poly.pdbx_strand_id
1 'polypeptide(L)'
;MNTEKQIQLAAAAFAERWRDKGDEKSDTQKFWNDLLQKVFGVDDVSSFYESEKRVKVDESTKFIDIYIPSTKVLVEQKSIDVDLLTSIKQSDGSWCTPYKQAKRYAANLPHYENPRWIVTCNFQEFHVYDTNKPNQKPEEILLKNLGKEYYRLQFLVDNKKEHISKEEEVSMDAGKIVGKIYDALLKQYDDDSPEALRWLNILCVRIVFCLYAEDAGLFAHDQFHDFLVTYEAKDLRRALRDLFEVLNTSPEKRSKYLQQDLAAFPYTNGGLFEEEIEIPQFTEELKQTLLQNASLDFDWSEISPTIFGGLFESTMNPETRRSGGMHYTSIENIHKVIDPLFLNDLRKELDTILEEKVEKQRQKKLDAYQDKLASLTFLDPACGSGNFLTETYLSLRRMENEVIRERFHGQSFFGFDEKHIIKVSIQQFYGIEINDFAVAVATTALWISEAQMHRETEKIVNHNINFLPLKSFTNIREGNALRMEWDTMEVPSGVPTIHAKNVHLIVEPEMMKVGEPVVEFDEVNVVTKHFDGDSRPDVQRYEVHFDYIMGNPPFVGARMMVQGSSQKKDVEDLFGKIKDVQDLDYVCCWYKKAAQLMRNSHTRAGFVSTNSICQGSQVSILWNVLFNDFHVHINYAYQTFKWSSEATEKAAVHCVIVGFSKDEVKDKYLFTTEGEKKKVRNISPYLFEGDDTFAVSQKTPLCDVPQMNFGNQPRDGGHFVLSEEERDLLLQREPSLEKWVRPYIGAEEFIKQKSRYCLWLRNASPTDIKQSKTLYERVQAVRDFRLASSAKTTQGYAKVPHLFAQITQPEGQDYLLVPSVSSERRRYVPIGFMESDVISSNAVQIIPNATLYHFGVLTSNVHMAWMRVVCGRLKSDYRYSKEQVYNTFPWPKPNEKQIQKIEQTAQAILDARAMYPTSSLADLYDRVSMPAELQKAHAANDRAVMAAYGFCSDLMDEDKESLIVAELFKMYQKLTK
;
A
#
# COMPACT_ATOMS: atom_id res chain seq x y z
N MET A 1 23.77 -12.74 29.71
CA MET A 1 23.13 -11.52 29.16
C MET A 1 22.84 -10.57 30.31
N ASN A 2 23.25 -9.32 30.18
CA ASN A 2 22.95 -8.30 31.18
C ASN A 2 21.45 -8.01 31.23
N THR A 3 20.92 -7.72 32.42
CA THR A 3 19.53 -7.26 32.53
C THR A 3 19.36 -5.89 31.87
N GLU A 4 18.18 -5.52 31.37
CA GLU A 4 17.90 -4.23 30.73
C GLU A 4 18.39 -3.04 31.60
N LYS A 5 18.16 -3.11 32.93
CA LYS A 5 18.63 -2.09 33.87
C LYS A 5 20.17 -1.99 33.96
N GLN A 6 20.87 -3.11 33.79
CA GLN A 6 22.35 -3.14 33.76
C GLN A 6 22.86 -2.50 32.46
N ILE A 7 22.24 -2.78 31.32
CA ILE A 7 22.61 -2.19 30.04
C ILE A 7 22.35 -0.67 30.08
N GLN A 8 21.22 -0.24 30.60
CA GLN A 8 20.88 1.19 30.76
C GLN A 8 21.93 1.95 31.60
N LEU A 9 22.32 1.40 32.72
CA LEU A 9 23.35 2.01 33.58
C LEU A 9 24.72 2.03 32.90
N ALA A 10 25.08 0.97 32.19
CA ALA A 10 26.33 0.88 31.45
C ALA A 10 26.36 1.89 30.29
N ALA A 11 25.24 2.05 29.58
CA ALA A 11 25.08 3.05 28.48
C ALA A 11 25.20 4.49 29.00
N ALA A 12 24.59 4.80 30.14
CA ALA A 12 24.74 6.11 30.78
C ALA A 12 26.20 6.38 31.22
N ALA A 13 26.88 5.37 31.80
CA ALA A 13 28.28 5.48 32.16
C ALA A 13 29.23 5.59 30.96
N PHE A 14 28.88 4.95 29.85
CA PHE A 14 29.58 5.08 28.58
C PHE A 14 29.43 6.51 28.01
N ALA A 15 28.24 7.05 27.99
CA ALA A 15 27.96 8.41 27.49
C ALA A 15 28.76 9.46 28.28
N GLU A 16 28.79 9.33 29.62
CA GLU A 16 29.56 10.26 30.46
C GLU A 16 31.09 10.14 30.23
N ARG A 17 31.60 8.92 29.97
CA ARG A 17 33.03 8.70 29.70
C ARG A 17 33.51 9.32 28.42
N TRP A 18 32.64 9.36 27.38
CA TRP A 18 32.97 9.80 26.03
C TRP A 18 32.47 11.21 25.70
N ARG A 19 31.86 11.93 26.66
CA ARG A 19 31.19 13.22 26.45
C ARG A 19 32.02 14.25 25.69
N ASP A 20 33.31 14.39 26.00
CA ASP A 20 34.17 15.43 25.41
C ASP A 20 35.43 14.83 24.76
N LYS A 21 35.35 13.60 24.25
CA LYS A 21 36.46 12.88 23.64
C LYS A 21 36.08 12.34 22.30
N GLY A 22 37.05 12.28 21.39
CA GLY A 22 36.79 11.66 20.12
C GLY A 22 37.72 12.14 19.00
N ASP A 23 38.86 11.52 18.86
CA ASP A 23 39.78 11.63 17.72
C ASP A 23 39.61 10.38 16.85
N GLU A 24 39.34 10.55 15.58
CA GLU A 24 39.06 9.45 14.63
C GLU A 24 40.20 8.41 14.62
N LYS A 25 41.44 8.83 14.63
CA LYS A 25 42.60 7.92 14.53
C LYS A 25 42.96 7.22 15.83
N SER A 26 42.87 7.90 16.97
CA SER A 26 43.37 7.37 18.26
C SER A 26 42.31 6.72 19.12
N ASP A 27 41.02 7.07 18.91
CA ASP A 27 39.95 6.70 19.83
C ASP A 27 38.87 5.78 19.25
N THR A 28 38.77 5.65 17.91
CA THR A 28 37.74 4.84 17.23
C THR A 28 37.64 3.42 17.80
N GLN A 29 38.73 2.66 17.82
CA GLN A 29 38.69 1.28 18.34
C GLN A 29 38.33 1.21 19.81
N LYS A 30 38.84 2.16 20.62
CA LYS A 30 38.54 2.18 22.07
C LYS A 30 37.06 2.49 22.33
N PHE A 31 36.49 3.40 21.58
CA PHE A 31 35.07 3.78 21.64
C PHE A 31 34.16 2.59 21.35
N TRP A 32 34.38 1.94 20.20
CA TRP A 32 33.55 0.81 19.75
C TRP A 32 33.77 -0.43 20.62
N ASN A 33 35.00 -0.69 21.08
CA ASN A 33 35.27 -1.79 22.06
C ASN A 33 34.49 -1.54 23.34
N ASP A 34 34.54 -0.30 23.84
CA ASP A 34 33.88 0.09 25.08
C ASP A 34 32.36 -0.03 24.97
N LEU A 35 31.78 0.38 23.83
CA LEU A 35 30.37 0.24 23.54
C LEU A 35 29.94 -1.23 23.45
N LEU A 36 30.61 -2.03 22.63
CA LEU A 36 30.25 -3.42 22.41
C LEU A 36 30.46 -4.29 23.63
N GLN A 37 31.59 -4.10 24.36
CA GLN A 37 31.90 -4.94 25.51
C GLN A 37 31.15 -4.52 26.77
N LYS A 38 31.21 -3.22 27.11
CA LYS A 38 30.68 -2.75 28.41
C LYS A 38 29.19 -2.48 28.41
N VAL A 39 28.64 -2.01 27.27
CA VAL A 39 27.22 -1.73 27.18
C VAL A 39 26.46 -2.98 26.71
N PHE A 40 26.91 -3.59 25.63
CA PHE A 40 26.18 -4.71 25.02
C PHE A 40 26.67 -6.10 25.46
N GLY A 41 27.79 -6.17 26.20
CA GLY A 41 28.24 -7.43 26.79
C GLY A 41 28.83 -8.43 25.80
N VAL A 42 29.50 -7.97 24.77
CA VAL A 42 30.22 -8.82 23.81
C VAL A 42 31.52 -9.31 24.46
N ASP A 43 31.69 -10.61 24.69
CA ASP A 43 32.82 -11.19 25.39
C ASP A 43 34.13 -11.05 24.62
N ASP A 44 34.13 -11.38 23.32
CA ASP A 44 35.30 -11.23 22.44
C ASP A 44 35.02 -10.23 21.33
N VAL A 45 35.33 -8.98 21.61
CA VAL A 45 35.13 -7.88 20.67
C VAL A 45 36.10 -7.96 19.50
N SER A 46 37.27 -8.55 19.68
CA SER A 46 38.30 -8.64 18.65
C SER A 46 37.91 -9.54 17.48
N SER A 47 37.08 -10.56 17.73
CA SER A 47 36.53 -11.44 16.69
C SER A 47 35.14 -11.02 16.21
N PHE A 48 34.50 -10.05 16.90
CA PHE A 48 33.12 -9.64 16.62
C PHE A 48 33.00 -8.72 15.42
N TYR A 49 33.98 -7.85 15.20
CA TYR A 49 33.99 -6.94 14.05
C TYR A 49 35.37 -6.89 13.39
N GLU A 50 35.39 -6.48 12.11
CA GLU A 50 36.59 -6.22 11.33
C GLU A 50 36.89 -4.71 11.36
N SER A 51 38.05 -4.30 11.86
CA SER A 51 38.51 -2.91 11.76
C SER A 51 39.37 -2.72 10.52
N GLU A 52 39.32 -1.52 9.93
CA GLU A 52 40.07 -1.17 8.72
C GLU A 52 39.92 -2.20 7.56
N LYS A 53 38.69 -2.66 7.36
CA LYS A 53 38.38 -3.65 6.30
C LYS A 53 38.67 -3.04 4.93
N ARG A 54 39.53 -3.74 4.16
CA ARG A 54 39.96 -3.30 2.84
C ARG A 54 38.83 -3.44 1.81
N VAL A 55 38.60 -2.37 1.05
CA VAL A 55 37.68 -2.36 -0.10
C VAL A 55 38.35 -1.70 -1.28
N LYS A 56 38.18 -2.27 -2.48
CA LYS A 56 38.67 -1.66 -3.74
C LYS A 56 37.58 -0.75 -4.28
N VAL A 57 37.88 0.53 -4.36
CA VAL A 57 37.01 1.54 -4.97
C VAL A 57 37.78 2.10 -6.17
N ASP A 58 37.28 1.82 -7.38
CA ASP A 58 37.97 2.10 -8.62
C ASP A 58 39.40 1.48 -8.65
N GLU A 59 40.45 2.26 -8.86
CA GLU A 59 41.83 1.78 -8.82
C GLU A 59 42.51 1.93 -7.47
N SER A 60 41.82 2.45 -6.45
CA SER A 60 42.38 2.71 -5.12
C SER A 60 41.89 1.75 -4.06
N THR A 61 42.78 1.41 -3.10
CA THR A 61 42.35 0.67 -1.90
C THR A 61 41.90 1.67 -0.84
N LYS A 62 40.70 1.49 -0.34
CA LYS A 62 40.10 2.25 0.78
C LYS A 62 39.88 1.33 1.98
N PHE A 63 39.59 1.91 3.12
CA PHE A 63 39.38 1.17 4.36
C PHE A 63 38.05 1.57 4.98
N ILE A 64 37.28 0.59 5.38
CA ILE A 64 36.05 0.75 6.17
C ILE A 64 36.49 0.75 7.63
N ASP A 65 36.08 1.73 8.42
CA ASP A 65 36.52 1.87 9.79
C ASP A 65 36.11 0.65 10.64
N ILE A 66 34.85 0.24 10.56
CA ILE A 66 34.33 -0.96 11.24
C ILE A 66 33.28 -1.65 10.35
N TYR A 67 33.39 -2.98 10.28
CA TYR A 67 32.37 -3.84 9.67
C TYR A 67 31.99 -4.98 10.61
N ILE A 68 30.70 -5.16 10.90
CA ILE A 68 30.17 -6.22 11.77
C ILE A 68 29.52 -7.29 10.89
N PRO A 69 30.16 -8.44 10.64
CA PRO A 69 29.63 -9.46 9.69
C PRO A 69 28.32 -10.10 10.17
N SER A 70 28.17 -10.36 11.46
CA SER A 70 27.01 -11.05 12.03
C SER A 70 25.69 -10.30 11.88
N THR A 71 25.73 -8.99 11.95
CA THR A 71 24.57 -8.09 11.86
C THR A 71 24.55 -7.26 10.59
N LYS A 72 25.59 -7.42 9.74
CA LYS A 72 25.76 -6.67 8.48
C LYS A 72 25.69 -5.15 8.67
N VAL A 73 26.46 -4.65 9.63
CA VAL A 73 26.59 -3.22 9.91
C VAL A 73 27.92 -2.70 9.39
N LEU A 74 27.91 -1.61 8.65
CA LEU A 74 29.07 -0.84 8.25
C LEU A 74 29.09 0.46 9.02
N VAL A 75 30.21 0.80 9.64
CA VAL A 75 30.39 2.05 10.38
C VAL A 75 31.45 2.90 9.70
N GLU A 76 31.14 4.18 9.56
CA GLU A 76 32.07 5.24 9.15
C GLU A 76 32.22 6.22 10.32
N GLN A 77 33.42 6.27 10.89
CA GLN A 77 33.73 7.10 12.06
C GLN A 77 34.33 8.43 11.63
N LYS A 78 34.00 9.50 12.34
CA LYS A 78 34.58 10.84 12.17
C LYS A 78 34.99 11.43 13.52
N SER A 79 35.83 12.45 13.46
CA SER A 79 36.24 13.19 14.67
C SER A 79 35.08 14.02 15.23
N ILE A 80 35.18 14.36 16.51
CA ILE A 80 34.09 14.99 17.30
C ILE A 80 33.55 16.30 16.71
N ASP A 81 34.37 17.05 15.97
CA ASP A 81 34.06 18.36 15.41
C ASP A 81 33.43 18.27 14.00
N VAL A 82 33.26 17.05 13.47
CA VAL A 82 32.72 16.84 12.13
C VAL A 82 31.18 16.70 12.19
N ASP A 83 30.49 17.57 11.48
CA ASP A 83 29.07 17.43 11.20
C ASP A 83 28.83 16.27 10.21
N LEU A 84 28.11 15.24 10.65
CA LEU A 84 27.85 14.02 9.86
C LEU A 84 26.98 14.23 8.63
N LEU A 85 26.27 15.34 8.53
CA LEU A 85 25.40 15.68 7.41
C LEU A 85 26.09 16.60 6.39
N THR A 86 27.26 17.16 6.72
CA THR A 86 28.02 18.07 5.86
C THR A 86 29.04 17.33 5.01
N SER A 87 29.21 17.76 3.74
CA SER A 87 30.26 17.22 2.86
C SER A 87 31.62 17.65 3.33
N ILE A 88 32.54 16.70 3.46
CA ILE A 88 33.92 16.91 3.81
C ILE A 88 34.84 16.59 2.62
N LYS A 89 35.94 17.34 2.50
CA LYS A 89 36.93 17.15 1.44
C LYS A 89 37.69 15.85 1.65
N GLN A 90 37.63 14.97 0.69
CA GLN A 90 38.30 13.68 0.71
C GLN A 90 39.77 13.81 0.24
N SER A 91 40.57 12.77 0.50
CA SER A 91 41.99 12.70 0.07
C SER A 91 42.17 12.75 -1.44
N ASP A 92 41.16 12.40 -2.24
CA ASP A 92 41.15 12.47 -3.69
C ASP A 92 40.68 13.82 -4.24
N GLY A 93 40.35 14.77 -3.33
CA GLY A 93 39.88 16.12 -3.65
C GLY A 93 38.37 16.21 -3.88
N SER A 94 37.63 15.10 -3.86
CA SER A 94 36.17 15.07 -3.93
C SER A 94 35.55 15.53 -2.62
N TRP A 95 34.30 16.00 -2.68
CA TRP A 95 33.50 16.36 -1.52
C TRP A 95 32.37 15.36 -1.32
N CYS A 96 32.26 14.74 -0.15
CA CYS A 96 31.11 13.87 0.17
C CYS A 96 30.83 13.81 1.67
N THR A 97 29.59 13.52 2.02
CA THR A 97 29.21 13.28 3.42
C THR A 97 29.75 11.92 3.89
N PRO A 98 29.95 11.72 5.21
CA PRO A 98 30.34 10.42 5.76
C PRO A 98 29.44 9.27 5.30
N TYR A 99 28.13 9.49 5.20
CA TYR A 99 27.20 8.50 4.67
C TYR A 99 27.49 8.13 3.20
N LYS A 100 27.70 9.14 2.33
CA LYS A 100 28.03 8.88 0.91
C LYS A 100 29.34 8.13 0.77
N GLN A 101 30.32 8.44 1.60
CA GLN A 101 31.59 7.74 1.66
C GLN A 101 31.34 6.25 2.03
N ALA A 102 30.61 5.98 3.10
CA ALA A 102 30.25 4.63 3.55
C ALA A 102 29.44 3.86 2.48
N LYS A 103 28.46 4.52 1.85
CA LYS A 103 27.65 3.95 0.77
C LYS A 103 28.48 3.56 -0.46
N ARG A 104 29.48 4.38 -0.81
CA ARG A 104 30.43 4.07 -1.88
C ARG A 104 31.28 2.84 -1.55
N TYR A 105 31.67 2.67 -0.29
CA TYR A 105 32.38 1.48 0.16
C TYR A 105 31.49 0.25 0.12
N ALA A 106 30.26 0.35 0.61
CA ALA A 106 29.26 -0.72 0.61
C ALA A 106 28.99 -1.24 -0.81
N ALA A 107 28.88 -0.36 -1.81
CA ALA A 107 28.61 -0.73 -3.21
C ALA A 107 29.76 -1.55 -3.85
N ASN A 108 30.96 -1.53 -3.26
CA ASN A 108 32.15 -2.26 -3.74
C ASN A 108 32.45 -3.52 -2.91
N LEU A 109 31.63 -3.85 -1.93
CA LEU A 109 31.72 -5.12 -1.20
C LEU A 109 31.11 -6.28 -1.99
N PRO A 110 31.55 -7.53 -1.78
CA PRO A 110 30.86 -8.71 -2.30
C PRO A 110 29.39 -8.73 -1.88
N HIS A 111 28.51 -9.22 -2.74
CA HIS A 111 27.05 -9.20 -2.50
C HIS A 111 26.63 -9.82 -1.16
N TYR A 112 27.30 -10.89 -0.72
CA TYR A 112 27.02 -11.54 0.57
C TYR A 112 27.48 -10.72 1.78
N GLU A 113 28.31 -9.68 1.60
CA GLU A 113 28.79 -8.74 2.61
C GLU A 113 28.06 -7.39 2.56
N ASN A 114 27.10 -7.20 1.66
CA ASN A 114 26.36 -5.95 1.59
C ASN A 114 25.75 -5.60 2.95
N PRO A 115 26.06 -4.41 3.51
CA PRO A 115 25.55 -4.03 4.80
C PRO A 115 24.03 -3.80 4.76
N ARG A 116 23.35 -4.27 5.80
CA ARG A 116 21.95 -3.96 6.07
C ARG A 116 21.81 -2.54 6.64
N TRP A 117 22.77 -2.16 7.46
CA TRP A 117 22.81 -0.87 8.15
C TRP A 117 24.13 -0.16 7.90
N ILE A 118 24.06 1.14 7.65
CA ILE A 118 25.22 2.02 7.67
C ILE A 118 25.07 2.97 8.85
N VAL A 119 26.10 3.04 9.68
CA VAL A 119 26.16 3.94 10.83
C VAL A 119 27.27 4.95 10.61
N THR A 120 26.97 6.24 10.64
CA THR A 120 27.99 7.27 10.75
C THR A 120 28.05 7.78 12.18
N CYS A 121 29.23 8.02 12.72
CA CYS A 121 29.42 8.43 14.09
C CYS A 121 30.55 9.45 14.23
N ASN A 122 30.35 10.47 15.09
CA ASN A 122 31.37 11.45 15.42
C ASN A 122 31.65 11.48 16.92
N PHE A 123 31.46 10.40 17.65
CA PHE A 123 31.58 10.26 19.12
C PHE A 123 30.47 10.98 19.91
N GLN A 124 29.75 11.95 19.36
CA GLN A 124 28.66 12.66 20.06
C GLN A 124 27.28 12.22 19.58
N GLU A 125 27.24 11.68 18.38
CA GLU A 125 26.00 11.22 17.76
C GLU A 125 26.24 10.05 16.81
N PHE A 126 25.20 9.23 16.64
CA PHE A 126 25.14 8.14 15.69
C PHE A 126 24.01 8.44 14.70
N HIS A 127 24.29 8.40 13.41
CA HIS A 127 23.28 8.44 12.38
C HIS A 127 23.16 7.05 11.77
N VAL A 128 22.00 6.42 11.90
CA VAL A 128 21.73 5.06 11.44
C VAL A 128 20.92 5.12 10.16
N TYR A 129 21.43 4.53 9.10
CA TYR A 129 20.81 4.48 7.77
C TYR A 129 20.40 3.06 7.44
N ASP A 130 19.14 2.87 7.05
CA ASP A 130 18.64 1.62 6.52
C ASP A 130 18.91 1.56 5.00
N THR A 131 19.74 0.63 4.56
CA THR A 131 20.10 0.50 3.13
C THR A 131 18.92 0.05 2.26
N ASN A 132 17.90 -0.56 2.85
CA ASN A 132 16.65 -0.91 2.16
C ASN A 132 15.71 0.30 2.02
N LYS A 133 15.96 1.39 2.77
CA LYS A 133 15.16 2.62 2.79
C LYS A 133 16.03 3.85 2.47
N PRO A 134 16.65 3.91 1.29
CA PRO A 134 17.73 4.87 0.97
C PRO A 134 17.30 6.34 0.94
N ASN A 135 16.02 6.63 0.87
CA ASN A 135 15.47 7.98 0.81
C ASN A 135 14.87 8.45 2.14
N GLN A 136 14.90 7.61 3.17
CA GLN A 136 14.44 8.00 4.50
C GLN A 136 15.52 8.80 5.26
N LYS A 137 15.06 9.62 6.21
CA LYS A 137 15.94 10.33 7.15
C LYS A 137 16.71 9.30 7.99
N PRO A 138 18.00 9.52 8.28
CA PRO A 138 18.72 8.68 9.24
C PRO A 138 18.12 8.82 10.65
N GLU A 139 18.19 7.74 11.42
CA GLU A 139 17.90 7.78 12.84
C GLU A 139 19.06 8.44 13.58
N GLU A 140 18.80 9.57 14.19
CA GLU A 140 19.79 10.29 14.99
C GLU A 140 19.71 9.85 16.46
N ILE A 141 20.83 9.43 17.03
CA ILE A 141 20.96 9.00 18.43
C ILE A 141 22.09 9.80 19.07
N LEU A 142 21.74 10.68 19.98
CA LEU A 142 22.73 11.49 20.68
C LEU A 142 23.40 10.72 21.81
N LEU A 143 24.73 10.81 21.92
CA LEU A 143 25.49 10.14 22.99
C LEU A 143 24.95 10.46 24.38
N LYS A 144 24.58 11.73 24.65
CA LYS A 144 24.02 12.17 25.94
C LYS A 144 22.73 11.45 26.32
N ASN A 145 21.97 10.98 25.34
CA ASN A 145 20.69 10.31 25.54
C ASN A 145 20.84 8.78 25.59
N LEU A 146 22.02 8.24 25.31
CA LEU A 146 22.22 6.79 25.13
C LEU A 146 21.81 5.97 26.35
N GLY A 147 21.89 6.54 27.56
CA GLY A 147 21.41 5.90 28.78
C GLY A 147 19.91 5.55 28.74
N LYS A 148 19.11 6.31 28.00
CA LYS A 148 17.67 6.05 27.80
C LYS A 148 17.40 5.33 26.47
N GLU A 149 18.14 5.65 25.43
CA GLU A 149 17.91 5.24 24.03
C GLU A 149 18.84 4.08 23.57
N TYR A 150 19.55 3.39 24.48
CA TYR A 150 20.54 2.34 24.16
C TYR A 150 19.95 1.20 23.30
N TYR A 151 18.66 0.91 23.45
CA TYR A 151 17.94 -0.14 22.72
C TYR A 151 17.93 0.11 21.20
N ARG A 152 18.00 1.36 20.75
CA ARG A 152 18.07 1.75 19.34
C ARG A 152 19.38 1.32 18.66
N LEU A 153 20.43 1.01 19.42
CA LEU A 153 21.69 0.44 18.94
C LEU A 153 21.81 -1.08 19.14
N GLN A 154 20.78 -1.77 19.65
CA GLN A 154 20.84 -3.22 19.89
C GLN A 154 21.02 -4.05 18.62
N PHE A 155 20.60 -3.53 17.46
CA PHE A 155 20.82 -4.17 16.16
C PHE A 155 22.31 -4.37 15.82
N LEU A 156 23.23 -3.65 16.49
CA LEU A 156 24.68 -3.85 16.37
C LEU A 156 25.10 -5.27 16.81
N VAL A 157 24.39 -5.86 17.76
CA VAL A 157 24.74 -7.14 18.39
C VAL A 157 23.69 -8.24 18.21
N ASP A 158 22.44 -7.90 17.85
CA ASP A 158 21.35 -8.87 17.70
C ASP A 158 20.55 -8.58 16.42
N ASN A 159 20.70 -9.44 15.42
CA ASN A 159 20.02 -9.33 14.13
C ASN A 159 18.55 -9.79 14.17
N LYS A 160 18.05 -10.31 15.28
CA LYS A 160 16.66 -10.76 15.46
C LYS A 160 15.76 -9.67 16.05
N LYS A 161 16.33 -8.62 16.63
CA LYS A 161 15.58 -7.48 17.12
C LYS A 161 15.34 -6.51 15.97
N GLU A 162 14.08 -6.23 15.67
CA GLU A 162 13.70 -5.15 14.77
C GLU A 162 14.18 -3.82 15.38
N HIS A 163 14.73 -2.96 14.55
CA HIS A 163 15.07 -1.59 14.93
C HIS A 163 13.77 -0.80 15.07
N ILE A 164 13.42 -0.39 16.28
CA ILE A 164 12.29 0.50 16.54
C ILE A 164 12.79 1.93 16.40
N SER A 165 12.24 2.66 15.44
CA SER A 165 12.59 4.07 15.26
C SER A 165 12.04 4.92 16.40
N LYS A 166 12.71 6.04 16.70
CA LYS A 166 12.20 7.00 17.69
C LYS A 166 10.83 7.54 17.25
N GLU A 167 10.63 7.75 15.95
CA GLU A 167 9.37 8.21 15.39
C GLU A 167 8.23 7.22 15.65
N GLU A 168 8.48 5.92 15.55
CA GLU A 168 7.48 4.88 15.84
C GLU A 168 7.10 4.84 17.33
N GLU A 169 8.09 4.97 18.22
CA GLU A 169 7.85 4.99 19.67
C GLU A 169 7.04 6.21 20.10
N VAL A 170 7.49 7.41 19.69
CA VAL A 170 6.80 8.68 19.96
C VAL A 170 5.37 8.64 19.43
N SER A 171 5.18 8.05 18.26
CA SER A 171 3.87 7.93 17.62
C SER A 171 2.93 6.99 18.36
N MET A 172 3.43 5.87 18.84
CA MET A 172 2.64 4.95 19.67
C MET A 172 2.21 5.61 20.99
N ASP A 173 3.07 6.41 21.60
CA ASP A 173 2.76 7.10 22.85
C ASP A 173 1.80 8.28 22.62
N ALA A 174 1.98 9.03 21.56
CA ALA A 174 1.01 10.05 21.13
C ALA A 174 -0.40 9.43 20.92
N GLY A 175 -0.47 8.26 20.25
CA GLY A 175 -1.72 7.54 20.03
C GLY A 175 -2.44 7.18 21.33
N LYS A 176 -1.70 6.76 22.33
CA LYS A 176 -2.27 6.46 23.66
C LYS A 176 -2.82 7.71 24.35
N ILE A 177 -2.10 8.85 24.22
CA ILE A 177 -2.51 10.12 24.83
C ILE A 177 -3.77 10.66 24.13
N VAL A 178 -3.79 10.71 22.79
CA VAL A 178 -4.97 11.15 22.04
C VAL A 178 -6.18 10.26 22.32
N GLY A 179 -5.98 8.93 22.41
CA GLY A 179 -7.05 8.02 22.80
C GLY A 179 -7.63 8.34 24.20
N LYS A 180 -6.78 8.69 25.16
CA LYS A 180 -7.24 9.12 26.49
C LYS A 180 -8.01 10.45 26.45
N ILE A 181 -7.53 11.41 25.65
CA ILE A 181 -8.22 12.71 25.46
C ILE A 181 -9.59 12.46 24.81
N TYR A 182 -9.62 11.66 23.76
CA TYR A 182 -10.84 11.31 23.03
C TYR A 182 -11.86 10.63 23.94
N ASP A 183 -11.46 9.59 24.66
CA ASP A 183 -12.33 8.85 25.60
C ASP A 183 -12.86 9.74 26.74
N ALA A 184 -12.02 10.67 27.21
CA ALA A 184 -12.43 11.60 28.26
C ALA A 184 -13.40 12.67 27.75
N LEU A 185 -13.22 13.16 26.53
CA LEU A 185 -14.13 14.09 25.86
C LEU A 185 -15.45 13.41 25.48
N LEU A 186 -15.42 12.19 24.95
CA LEU A 186 -16.61 11.43 24.55
C LEU A 186 -17.60 11.28 25.71
N LYS A 187 -17.09 11.09 26.92
CA LYS A 187 -17.92 10.97 28.14
C LYS A 187 -18.67 12.27 28.49
N GLN A 188 -18.29 13.38 27.91
CA GLN A 188 -18.89 14.69 28.20
C GLN A 188 -19.94 15.10 27.15
N TYR A 189 -20.04 14.38 26.03
CA TYR A 189 -21.13 14.59 25.07
C TYR A 189 -22.36 13.78 25.49
N ASP A 190 -23.52 14.38 25.42
CA ASP A 190 -24.79 13.81 25.92
C ASP A 190 -25.41 12.79 24.95
N ASP A 191 -24.96 12.75 23.69
CA ASP A 191 -25.46 11.85 22.66
C ASP A 191 -24.36 11.29 21.73
N ASP A 192 -24.68 10.19 21.04
CA ASP A 192 -23.82 9.54 20.05
C ASP A 192 -24.24 9.91 18.61
N SER A 193 -24.88 11.06 18.39
CA SER A 193 -25.28 11.48 17.06
C SER A 193 -24.06 11.67 16.14
N PRO A 194 -24.20 11.46 14.83
CA PRO A 194 -23.10 11.70 13.88
C PRO A 194 -22.53 13.12 13.98
N GLU A 195 -23.37 14.09 14.33
CA GLU A 195 -23.01 15.49 14.49
C GLU A 195 -22.18 15.71 15.76
N ALA A 196 -22.60 15.13 16.91
CA ALA A 196 -21.85 15.20 18.15
C ALA A 196 -20.47 14.52 18.02
N LEU A 197 -20.39 13.35 17.37
CA LEU A 197 -19.13 12.67 17.09
C LEU A 197 -18.23 13.48 16.16
N ARG A 198 -18.79 14.22 15.21
CA ARG A 198 -18.04 15.13 14.35
C ARG A 198 -17.43 16.29 15.16
N TRP A 199 -18.23 16.94 16.02
CA TRP A 199 -17.73 18.01 16.91
C TRP A 199 -16.64 17.51 17.86
N LEU A 200 -16.80 16.32 18.44
CA LEU A 200 -15.78 15.67 19.25
C LEU A 200 -14.46 15.51 18.50
N ASN A 201 -14.53 14.99 17.27
CA ASN A 201 -13.35 14.80 16.43
C ASN A 201 -12.62 16.14 16.16
N ILE A 202 -13.36 17.18 15.74
CA ILE A 202 -12.81 18.51 15.46
C ILE A 202 -12.19 19.10 16.72
N LEU A 203 -12.88 19.00 17.88
CA LEU A 203 -12.37 19.49 19.16
C LEU A 203 -11.05 18.79 19.54
N CYS A 204 -10.97 17.47 19.38
CA CYS A 204 -9.79 16.69 19.66
C CYS A 204 -8.59 17.16 18.79
N VAL A 205 -8.81 17.35 17.48
CA VAL A 205 -7.79 17.87 16.56
C VAL A 205 -7.31 19.26 16.96
N ARG A 206 -8.23 20.16 17.29
CA ARG A 206 -7.90 21.54 17.72
C ARG A 206 -7.04 21.55 18.98
N ILE A 207 -7.38 20.71 19.97
CA ILE A 207 -6.60 20.60 21.21
C ILE A 207 -5.20 20.05 20.91
N VAL A 208 -5.09 18.94 20.15
CA VAL A 208 -3.80 18.34 19.80
C VAL A 208 -2.96 19.31 18.94
N PHE A 209 -3.58 20.05 18.03
CA PHE A 209 -2.89 21.12 17.29
C PHE A 209 -2.33 22.20 18.22
N CYS A 210 -3.09 22.65 19.24
CA CYS A 210 -2.60 23.66 20.18
C CYS A 210 -1.41 23.14 21.00
N LEU A 211 -1.44 21.87 21.46
CA LEU A 211 -0.32 21.23 22.14
C LEU A 211 0.92 21.13 21.23
N TYR A 212 0.73 20.69 20.00
CA TYR A 212 1.80 20.67 19.02
C TYR A 212 2.37 22.07 18.75
N ALA A 213 1.51 23.06 18.54
CA ALA A 213 1.90 24.42 18.20
C ALA A 213 2.75 25.08 19.31
N GLU A 214 2.50 24.73 20.56
CA GLU A 214 3.29 25.14 21.71
C GLU A 214 4.69 24.51 21.70
N ASP A 215 4.78 23.19 21.67
CA ASP A 215 6.06 22.47 21.70
C ASP A 215 6.87 22.74 20.42
N ALA A 216 6.17 22.90 19.31
CA ALA A 216 6.74 23.32 18.06
C ALA A 216 7.13 24.81 18.03
N GLY A 217 6.88 25.63 19.09
CA GLY A 217 7.22 27.08 19.20
C GLY A 217 6.51 27.93 18.14
N LEU A 218 5.38 27.48 17.64
CA LEU A 218 4.43 28.32 16.90
C LEU A 218 3.69 29.23 17.87
N PHE A 219 3.45 28.74 19.08
CA PHE A 219 3.06 29.56 20.23
C PHE A 219 4.30 29.85 21.08
N ALA A 220 4.20 30.80 22.01
CA ALA A 220 5.25 31.00 22.98
C ALA A 220 5.37 29.80 23.92
N HIS A 221 6.52 29.59 24.52
CA HIS A 221 6.77 28.48 25.45
C HIS A 221 5.73 28.48 26.57
N ASP A 222 5.12 27.30 26.81
CA ASP A 222 4.09 27.04 27.81
C ASP A 222 2.81 27.93 27.67
N GLN A 223 2.58 28.57 26.53
CA GLN A 223 1.48 29.50 26.33
C GLN A 223 0.10 28.84 26.41
N PHE A 224 -0.07 27.66 25.79
CA PHE A 224 -1.32 26.93 25.84
C PHE A 224 -1.49 26.24 27.18
N HIS A 225 -0.39 25.71 27.74
CA HIS A 225 -0.39 25.17 29.09
C HIS A 225 -0.86 26.22 30.13
N ASP A 226 -0.25 27.41 30.15
CA ASP A 226 -0.60 28.50 31.07
C ASP A 226 -2.04 28.95 30.86
N PHE A 227 -2.51 28.99 29.61
CA PHE A 227 -3.91 29.24 29.29
C PHE A 227 -4.84 28.23 29.97
N LEU A 228 -4.57 26.92 29.83
CA LEU A 228 -5.38 25.88 30.48
C LEU A 228 -5.33 25.96 32.01
N VAL A 229 -4.19 26.32 32.59
CA VAL A 229 -4.03 26.49 34.05
C VAL A 229 -4.87 27.64 34.55
N THR A 230 -4.91 28.77 33.82
CA THR A 230 -5.56 30.01 34.24
C THR A 230 -7.08 29.85 34.48
N TYR A 231 -7.78 29.01 33.71
CA TYR A 231 -9.23 28.85 33.79
C TYR A 231 -9.63 27.64 34.66
N GLU A 232 -10.67 27.77 35.48
CA GLU A 232 -11.30 26.62 36.16
C GLU A 232 -11.98 25.69 35.14
N ALA A 233 -12.07 24.38 35.43
CA ALA A 233 -12.65 23.39 34.49
C ALA A 233 -14.05 23.82 33.97
N LYS A 234 -14.89 24.39 34.80
CA LYS A 234 -16.22 24.87 34.41
C LYS A 234 -16.21 26.03 33.39
N ASP A 235 -15.12 26.81 33.33
CA ASP A 235 -14.97 27.98 32.45
C ASP A 235 -14.20 27.63 31.15
N LEU A 236 -13.55 26.47 31.09
CA LEU A 236 -12.73 26.06 29.94
C LEU A 236 -13.53 25.97 28.63
N ARG A 237 -14.79 25.53 28.68
CA ARG A 237 -15.68 25.54 27.51
C ARG A 237 -15.72 26.91 26.83
N ARG A 238 -15.94 27.98 27.61
CA ARG A 238 -15.98 29.33 27.11
C ARG A 238 -14.62 29.82 26.68
N ALA A 239 -13.60 29.58 27.49
CA ALA A 239 -12.22 30.01 27.21
C ALA A 239 -11.69 29.40 25.89
N LEU A 240 -11.92 28.11 25.65
CA LEU A 240 -11.52 27.46 24.39
C LEU A 240 -12.27 28.02 23.18
N ARG A 241 -13.56 28.32 23.31
CA ARG A 241 -14.28 28.95 22.21
C ARG A 241 -13.69 30.32 21.88
N ASP A 242 -13.42 31.15 22.91
CA ASP A 242 -12.84 32.47 22.74
C ASP A 242 -11.40 32.35 22.15
N LEU A 243 -10.62 31.36 22.56
CA LEU A 243 -9.30 31.05 21.97
C LEU A 243 -9.41 30.66 20.48
N PHE A 244 -10.32 29.75 20.13
CA PHE A 244 -10.50 29.33 18.74
C PHE A 244 -10.96 30.46 17.84
N GLU A 245 -11.79 31.39 18.33
CA GLU A 245 -12.15 32.62 17.63
C GLU A 245 -10.92 33.52 17.40
N VAL A 246 -10.05 33.64 18.38
CA VAL A 246 -8.81 34.43 18.26
C VAL A 246 -7.86 33.81 17.26
N LEU A 247 -7.68 32.50 17.31
CA LEU A 247 -6.84 31.73 16.35
C LEU A 247 -7.37 31.87 14.92
N ASN A 248 -8.67 32.01 14.72
CA ASN A 248 -9.33 32.20 13.43
C ASN A 248 -9.41 33.68 12.97
N THR A 249 -9.06 34.64 13.82
CA THR A 249 -9.24 36.05 13.51
C THR A 249 -7.90 36.76 13.31
N SER A 250 -7.70 37.38 12.14
CA SER A 250 -6.47 38.15 11.87
C SER A 250 -6.30 39.30 12.84
N PRO A 251 -5.05 39.65 13.23
CA PRO A 251 -4.77 40.67 14.23
C PRO A 251 -5.45 42.02 13.99
N GLU A 252 -5.60 42.42 12.70
CA GLU A 252 -6.22 43.66 12.31
C GLU A 252 -7.75 43.69 12.57
N LYS A 253 -8.39 42.52 12.62
CA LYS A 253 -9.84 42.34 12.81
C LYS A 253 -10.20 42.04 14.26
N ARG A 254 -9.20 41.78 15.13
CA ARG A 254 -9.44 41.46 16.54
C ARG A 254 -10.00 42.64 17.30
N SER A 255 -10.83 42.36 18.31
CA SER A 255 -11.35 43.40 19.22
C SER A 255 -10.23 44.10 19.98
N LYS A 256 -10.28 45.42 20.07
CA LYS A 256 -9.34 46.22 20.90
C LYS A 256 -9.50 45.99 22.41
N TYR A 257 -10.56 45.31 22.81
CA TYR A 257 -10.87 44.96 24.21
C TYR A 257 -10.57 43.49 24.53
N LEU A 258 -9.86 42.78 23.63
CA LEU A 258 -9.48 41.40 23.86
C LEU A 258 -8.52 41.33 25.06
N GLN A 259 -8.69 40.33 25.90
CA GLN A 259 -7.78 40.03 27.01
C GLN A 259 -6.35 39.86 26.49
N GLN A 260 -5.36 40.32 27.23
CA GLN A 260 -3.97 40.38 26.79
C GLN A 260 -3.42 38.98 26.52
N ASP A 261 -3.80 37.99 27.35
CA ASP A 261 -3.38 36.60 27.23
C ASP A 261 -3.89 35.96 25.92
N LEU A 262 -5.16 36.23 25.58
CA LEU A 262 -5.74 35.78 24.30
C LEU A 262 -5.17 36.52 23.10
N ALA A 263 -4.92 37.84 23.25
CA ALA A 263 -4.36 38.64 22.17
C ALA A 263 -2.94 38.23 21.77
N ALA A 264 -2.21 37.60 22.69
CA ALA A 264 -0.84 37.10 22.47
C ALA A 264 -0.79 35.85 21.55
N PHE A 265 -1.89 35.12 21.39
CA PHE A 265 -1.90 33.97 20.47
C PHE A 265 -1.81 34.42 19.00
N PRO A 266 -1.02 33.72 18.17
CA PRO A 266 -0.90 34.05 16.76
C PRO A 266 -2.21 33.79 16.00
N TYR A 267 -2.33 34.32 14.79
CA TYR A 267 -3.37 33.99 13.85
C TYR A 267 -2.98 32.74 13.08
N THR A 268 -3.84 31.74 13.12
CA THR A 268 -3.56 30.42 12.52
C THR A 268 -4.42 30.14 11.27
N ASN A 269 -4.53 31.07 10.35
CA ASN A 269 -5.35 30.96 9.13
C ASN A 269 -5.42 29.51 8.58
N GLY A 270 -6.55 29.08 8.06
CA GLY A 270 -6.57 27.81 7.31
C GLY A 270 -7.74 26.87 7.57
N GLY A 271 -8.83 27.34 8.09
CA GLY A 271 -10.06 26.57 8.19
C GLY A 271 -10.19 25.64 9.41
N LEU A 272 -9.09 25.29 10.10
CA LEU A 272 -9.17 24.41 11.28
C LEU A 272 -10.08 24.97 12.39
N PHE A 273 -10.07 26.28 12.58
CA PHE A 273 -10.85 26.98 13.59
C PHE A 273 -12.08 27.70 13.03
N GLU A 274 -12.38 27.57 11.73
CA GLU A 274 -13.45 28.31 11.06
C GLU A 274 -14.84 27.79 11.45
N GLU A 275 -15.00 26.48 11.54
CA GLU A 275 -16.28 25.86 11.86
C GLU A 275 -16.68 26.08 13.31
N GLU A 276 -17.91 26.51 13.55
CA GLU A 276 -18.49 26.56 14.88
C GLU A 276 -18.88 25.18 15.36
N ILE A 277 -18.29 24.71 16.48
CA ILE A 277 -18.55 23.40 17.06
C ILE A 277 -19.14 23.53 18.46
N GLU A 278 -19.98 22.60 18.85
CA GLU A 278 -20.44 22.49 20.24
C GLU A 278 -19.33 21.87 21.10
N ILE A 279 -18.82 22.67 22.05
CA ILE A 279 -17.79 22.24 23.00
C ILE A 279 -18.48 21.75 24.28
N PRO A 280 -18.21 20.57 24.80
CA PRO A 280 -18.85 20.06 26.01
C PRO A 280 -18.34 20.75 27.26
N GLN A 281 -18.99 20.52 28.41
CA GLN A 281 -18.46 20.98 29.70
C GLN A 281 -17.21 20.19 30.07
N PHE A 282 -16.21 20.85 30.63
CA PHE A 282 -14.98 20.21 31.10
C PHE A 282 -15.11 19.81 32.56
N THR A 283 -14.65 18.61 32.89
CA THR A 283 -14.47 18.14 34.25
C THR A 283 -13.05 18.39 34.73
N GLU A 284 -12.82 18.38 36.04
CA GLU A 284 -11.48 18.51 36.60
C GLU A 284 -10.57 17.35 36.15
N GLU A 285 -11.12 16.13 36.02
CA GLU A 285 -10.39 14.97 35.51
C GLU A 285 -9.91 15.18 34.09
N LEU A 286 -10.77 15.70 33.18
CA LEU A 286 -10.42 16.02 31.80
C LEU A 286 -9.36 17.11 31.75
N LYS A 287 -9.50 18.18 32.55
CA LYS A 287 -8.50 19.24 32.66
C LYS A 287 -7.14 18.70 33.10
N GLN A 288 -7.09 17.85 34.13
CA GLN A 288 -5.85 17.24 34.60
C GLN A 288 -5.23 16.30 33.56
N THR A 289 -6.03 15.59 32.79
CA THR A 289 -5.54 14.77 31.68
C THR A 289 -4.83 15.62 30.62
N LEU A 290 -5.38 16.78 30.28
CA LEU A 290 -4.76 17.70 29.32
C LEU A 290 -3.48 18.31 29.89
N LEU A 291 -3.48 18.78 31.15
CA LEU A 291 -2.34 19.44 31.75
C LEU A 291 -1.17 18.48 32.00
N GLN A 292 -1.42 17.34 32.64
CA GLN A 292 -0.37 16.42 33.06
C GLN A 292 0.08 15.51 31.94
N ASN A 293 -0.84 14.73 31.38
CA ASN A 293 -0.46 13.68 30.42
C ASN A 293 -0.18 14.21 29.02
N ALA A 294 -0.89 15.27 28.61
CA ALA A 294 -0.78 15.75 27.24
C ALA A 294 0.16 16.94 27.09
N SER A 295 0.23 17.86 28.07
CA SER A 295 1.09 19.05 27.96
C SER A 295 2.45 18.87 28.63
N LEU A 296 2.55 18.36 29.88
CA LEU A 296 3.82 18.28 30.60
C LEU A 296 4.64 17.02 30.35
N ASP A 297 3.98 15.86 30.21
CA ASP A 297 4.66 14.56 30.16
C ASP A 297 5.08 14.17 28.72
N PHE A 298 4.69 14.92 27.69
CA PHE A 298 4.91 14.54 26.29
C PHE A 298 5.33 15.74 25.43
N ASP A 299 6.34 15.55 24.58
CA ASP A 299 6.83 16.54 23.61
C ASP A 299 6.23 16.28 22.23
N TRP A 300 5.23 17.06 21.85
CA TRP A 300 4.51 16.95 20.58
C TRP A 300 5.37 17.37 19.38
N SER A 301 6.44 18.12 19.56
CA SER A 301 7.32 18.56 18.49
C SER A 301 8.07 17.41 17.81
N GLU A 302 8.19 16.27 18.50
CA GLU A 302 8.85 15.07 17.99
C GLU A 302 7.94 14.15 17.17
N ILE A 303 6.62 14.42 17.08
CA ILE A 303 5.69 13.62 16.29
C ILE A 303 5.94 13.84 14.80
N SER A 304 6.00 12.73 14.04
CA SER A 304 5.98 12.80 12.58
C SER A 304 4.62 13.34 12.09
N PRO A 305 4.60 14.36 11.21
CA PRO A 305 3.36 14.86 10.62
C PRO A 305 2.55 13.80 9.87
N THR A 306 3.23 12.84 9.27
CA THR A 306 2.61 11.70 8.57
C THR A 306 1.81 10.82 9.53
N ILE A 307 2.31 10.66 10.76
CA ILE A 307 1.66 9.86 11.79
C ILE A 307 0.50 10.60 12.44
N PHE A 308 0.57 11.94 12.50
CA PHE A 308 -0.52 12.79 12.96
C PHE A 308 -1.85 12.42 12.27
N GLY A 309 -1.81 12.24 10.94
CA GLY A 309 -2.98 11.77 10.18
C GLY A 309 -3.50 10.38 10.60
N GLY A 310 -2.60 9.41 10.77
CA GLY A 310 -2.95 8.04 11.17
C GLY A 310 -3.54 7.95 12.58
N LEU A 311 -3.10 8.84 13.47
CA LEU A 311 -3.61 8.95 14.83
C LEU A 311 -5.12 9.25 14.86
N PHE A 312 -5.56 10.22 14.07
CA PHE A 312 -6.95 10.61 13.98
C PHE A 312 -7.81 9.60 13.22
N GLU A 313 -7.25 8.92 12.23
CA GLU A 313 -7.94 7.84 11.55
C GLU A 313 -8.25 6.67 12.50
N SER A 314 -7.35 6.41 13.47
CA SER A 314 -7.56 5.35 14.47
C SER A 314 -8.70 5.65 15.45
N THR A 315 -9.03 6.92 15.69
CA THR A 315 -10.13 7.36 16.57
C THR A 315 -11.50 7.34 15.89
N MET A 316 -11.54 7.28 14.54
CA MET A 316 -12.81 7.20 13.80
C MET A 316 -13.56 5.89 14.04
N ASN A 317 -14.90 5.95 13.97
CA ASN A 317 -15.77 4.77 14.11
C ASN A 317 -15.34 3.66 13.11
N PRO A 318 -15.13 2.39 13.59
CA PRO A 318 -14.73 1.27 12.74
C PRO A 318 -15.67 0.98 11.56
N GLU A 319 -16.96 1.27 11.69
CA GLU A 319 -17.95 1.07 10.63
C GLU A 319 -17.78 2.09 9.51
N THR A 320 -17.50 3.34 9.84
CA THR A 320 -17.24 4.42 8.88
C THR A 320 -15.94 4.16 8.12
N ARG A 321 -14.91 3.68 8.82
CA ARG A 321 -13.63 3.27 8.20
C ARG A 321 -13.81 2.13 7.18
N ARG A 322 -14.58 1.08 7.55
CA ARG A 322 -14.85 -0.08 6.68
C ARG A 322 -15.67 0.28 5.46
N SER A 323 -16.68 1.10 5.61
CA SER A 323 -17.57 1.52 4.51
C SER A 323 -16.89 2.50 3.55
N GLY A 324 -15.98 3.34 4.05
CA GLY A 324 -15.18 4.29 3.26
C GLY A 324 -13.95 3.67 2.57
N GLY A 325 -13.53 2.45 2.99
CA GLY A 325 -12.30 1.83 2.47
C GLY A 325 -11.02 2.56 2.90
N MET A 326 -11.10 3.37 3.96
CA MET A 326 -9.96 4.14 4.48
C MET A 326 -8.99 3.22 5.21
N HIS A 327 -7.72 3.25 4.81
CA HIS A 327 -6.63 2.48 5.40
C HIS A 327 -5.40 3.35 5.54
N TYR A 328 -4.93 3.55 6.77
CA TYR A 328 -3.66 4.22 7.03
C TYR A 328 -2.53 3.62 6.19
N THR A 329 -1.74 4.48 5.58
CA THR A 329 -0.58 4.08 4.79
C THR A 329 0.69 4.43 5.55
N SER A 330 1.44 3.41 5.96
CA SER A 330 2.72 3.60 6.64
C SER A 330 3.76 4.27 5.73
N ILE A 331 4.71 4.98 6.33
CA ILE A 331 5.81 5.65 5.62
C ILE A 331 6.53 4.68 4.68
N GLU A 332 6.78 3.44 5.12
CA GLU A 332 7.40 2.41 4.28
C GLU A 332 6.59 2.13 3.01
N ASN A 333 5.26 2.04 3.12
CA ASN A 333 4.40 1.78 1.96
C ASN A 333 4.25 3.02 1.06
N ILE A 334 4.31 4.23 1.61
CA ILE A 334 4.38 5.47 0.83
C ILE A 334 5.64 5.47 -0.03
N HIS A 335 6.80 5.16 0.54
CA HIS A 335 8.08 5.09 -0.19
C HIS A 335 8.10 4.00 -1.27
N LYS A 336 7.38 2.89 -1.11
CA LYS A 336 7.20 1.92 -2.21
C LYS A 336 6.51 2.53 -3.45
N VAL A 337 5.74 3.60 -3.26
CA VAL A 337 5.10 4.33 -4.36
C VAL A 337 6.01 5.46 -4.86
N ILE A 338 6.44 6.38 -3.98
CA ILE A 338 7.08 7.63 -4.38
C ILE A 338 8.55 7.47 -4.78
N ASP A 339 9.27 6.49 -4.19
CA ASP A 339 10.67 6.24 -4.52
C ASP A 339 10.87 5.88 -6.00
N PRO A 340 10.20 4.84 -6.54
CA PRO A 340 10.36 4.48 -7.94
C PRO A 340 9.59 5.42 -8.89
N LEU A 341 8.63 6.19 -8.38
CA LEU A 341 7.87 7.13 -9.20
C LEU A 341 8.71 8.37 -9.58
N PHE A 342 9.45 8.96 -8.63
CA PHE A 342 10.26 10.16 -8.85
C PHE A 342 11.45 10.35 -7.90
N LEU A 343 11.38 9.94 -6.63
CA LEU A 343 12.42 10.28 -5.65
C LEU A 343 13.80 9.71 -6.02
N ASN A 344 13.85 8.48 -6.53
CA ASN A 344 15.11 7.88 -6.96
C ASN A 344 15.76 8.64 -8.11
N ASP A 345 14.98 9.16 -9.05
CA ASP A 345 15.48 9.96 -10.18
C ASP A 345 16.02 11.31 -9.69
N LEU A 346 15.26 11.98 -8.82
CA LEU A 346 15.68 13.25 -8.20
C LEU A 346 16.94 13.08 -7.35
N ARG A 347 16.99 12.03 -6.55
CA ARG A 347 18.16 11.73 -5.72
C ARG A 347 19.41 11.49 -6.54
N LYS A 348 19.31 10.67 -7.59
CA LYS A 348 20.42 10.40 -8.51
C LYS A 348 20.93 11.66 -9.21
N GLU A 349 20.02 12.56 -9.59
CA GLU A 349 20.38 13.84 -10.19
C GLU A 349 21.15 14.72 -9.18
N LEU A 350 20.65 14.85 -7.94
CA LEU A 350 21.35 15.58 -6.89
C LEU A 350 22.75 15.00 -6.61
N ASP A 351 22.85 13.68 -6.46
CA ASP A 351 24.12 12.99 -6.25
C ASP A 351 25.11 13.29 -7.39
N THR A 352 24.64 13.29 -8.65
CA THR A 352 25.47 13.65 -9.81
C THR A 352 25.94 15.10 -9.77
N ILE A 353 25.09 16.03 -9.32
CA ILE A 353 25.44 17.46 -9.18
C ILE A 353 26.49 17.65 -8.09
N LEU A 354 26.36 16.93 -6.98
CA LEU A 354 27.29 17.00 -5.85
C LEU A 354 28.68 16.41 -6.18
N GLU A 355 28.78 15.53 -7.17
CA GLU A 355 30.05 15.01 -7.69
C GLU A 355 30.79 16.02 -8.61
N GLU A 356 30.14 17.13 -9.03
CA GLU A 356 30.75 18.13 -9.90
C GLU A 356 31.97 18.81 -9.23
N LYS A 357 33.14 18.71 -9.84
CA LYS A 357 34.40 19.19 -9.28
C LYS A 357 34.58 20.72 -9.40
N VAL A 358 33.95 21.33 -10.41
CA VAL A 358 34.06 22.76 -10.66
C VAL A 358 33.01 23.52 -9.84
N GLU A 359 33.45 24.19 -8.79
CA GLU A 359 32.58 24.88 -7.80
C GLU A 359 31.51 25.78 -8.48
N LYS A 360 31.92 26.64 -9.40
CA LYS A 360 30.99 27.55 -10.10
C LYS A 360 29.93 26.82 -10.91
N GLN A 361 30.25 25.67 -11.49
CA GLN A 361 29.31 24.85 -12.26
C GLN A 361 28.38 24.08 -11.28
N ARG A 362 28.93 23.57 -10.18
CA ARG A 362 28.16 22.91 -9.12
C ARG A 362 27.11 23.84 -8.57
N GLN A 363 27.46 25.07 -8.17
CA GLN A 363 26.53 26.08 -7.66
C GLN A 363 25.41 26.39 -8.66
N LYS A 364 25.73 26.62 -9.93
CA LYS A 364 24.72 26.86 -10.98
C LYS A 364 23.78 25.67 -11.17
N LYS A 365 24.28 24.42 -11.06
CA LYS A 365 23.46 23.20 -11.16
C LYS A 365 22.59 23.03 -9.93
N LEU A 366 23.08 23.35 -8.73
CA LEU A 366 22.31 23.33 -7.48
C LEU A 366 21.15 24.33 -7.53
N ASP A 367 21.37 25.55 -8.04
CA ASP A 367 20.31 26.55 -8.22
C ASP A 367 19.21 26.03 -9.17
N ALA A 368 19.61 25.50 -10.33
CA ALA A 368 18.68 24.94 -11.30
C ALA A 368 17.92 23.72 -10.77
N TYR A 369 18.58 22.91 -9.94
CA TYR A 369 17.95 21.76 -9.29
C TYR A 369 16.92 22.20 -8.23
N GLN A 370 17.23 23.21 -7.42
CA GLN A 370 16.29 23.79 -6.47
C GLN A 370 15.07 24.38 -7.18
N ASP A 371 15.26 25.10 -8.30
CA ASP A 371 14.18 25.60 -9.16
C ASP A 371 13.32 24.47 -9.73
N LYS A 372 13.96 23.35 -10.11
CA LYS A 372 13.27 22.16 -10.56
C LYS A 372 12.40 21.57 -9.44
N LEU A 373 12.93 21.38 -8.22
CA LEU A 373 12.15 20.89 -7.09
C LEU A 373 10.92 21.78 -6.83
N ALA A 374 11.09 23.08 -6.88
CA ALA A 374 10.03 24.07 -6.67
C ALA A 374 8.98 24.10 -7.79
N SER A 375 9.30 23.60 -8.98
CA SER A 375 8.37 23.58 -10.13
C SER A 375 7.50 22.32 -10.22
N LEU A 376 7.81 21.25 -9.47
CA LEU A 376 7.06 20.00 -9.49
C LEU A 376 5.69 20.14 -8.82
N THR A 377 4.70 19.46 -9.37
CA THR A 377 3.32 19.44 -8.85
C THR A 377 2.83 18.02 -8.62
N PHE A 378 2.15 17.82 -7.48
CA PHE A 378 1.75 16.51 -6.99
C PHE A 378 0.25 16.46 -6.68
N LEU A 379 -0.43 15.37 -7.06
CA LEU A 379 -1.83 15.15 -6.75
C LEU A 379 -2.02 13.81 -6.03
N ASP A 380 -2.74 13.83 -4.92
CA ASP A 380 -3.36 12.65 -4.32
C ASP A 380 -4.88 12.76 -4.41
N PRO A 381 -5.54 12.01 -5.32
CA PRO A 381 -6.98 12.11 -5.54
C PRO A 381 -7.83 11.29 -4.56
N ALA A 382 -7.24 10.82 -3.47
CA ALA A 382 -7.89 10.16 -2.34
C ALA A 382 -7.00 10.31 -1.11
N CYS A 383 -6.69 11.56 -0.76
CA CYS A 383 -5.55 11.86 0.11
C CYS A 383 -5.75 11.47 1.58
N GLY A 384 -6.98 11.17 2.02
CA GLY A 384 -7.25 10.86 3.41
C GLY A 384 -6.73 11.98 4.32
N SER A 385 -5.94 11.60 5.31
CA SER A 385 -5.24 12.52 6.21
C SER A 385 -3.96 13.16 5.63
N GLY A 386 -3.72 13.04 4.33
CA GLY A 386 -2.64 13.71 3.61
C GLY A 386 -1.27 13.02 3.68
N ASN A 387 -1.17 11.77 4.11
CA ASN A 387 0.09 11.09 4.37
C ASN A 387 1.05 11.06 3.17
N PHE A 388 0.55 10.80 1.96
CA PHE A 388 1.37 10.83 0.74
C PHE A 388 1.90 12.23 0.44
N LEU A 389 1.05 13.24 0.57
CA LEU A 389 1.41 14.64 0.30
C LEU A 389 2.45 15.13 1.31
N THR A 390 2.23 14.83 2.59
CA THR A 390 3.11 15.17 3.70
C THR A 390 4.49 14.55 3.55
N GLU A 391 4.58 13.23 3.36
CA GLU A 391 5.89 12.56 3.21
C GLU A 391 6.62 12.98 1.94
N THR A 392 5.88 13.24 0.85
CA THR A 392 6.47 13.78 -0.37
C THR A 392 7.06 15.17 -0.14
N TYR A 393 6.31 16.06 0.54
CA TYR A 393 6.81 17.38 0.91
C TYR A 393 8.08 17.28 1.76
N LEU A 394 8.05 16.49 2.83
CA LEU A 394 9.21 16.25 3.69
C LEU A 394 10.42 15.74 2.91
N SER A 395 10.22 14.79 2.01
CA SER A 395 11.30 14.23 1.17
C SER A 395 11.93 15.27 0.25
N LEU A 396 11.12 16.10 -0.40
CA LEU A 396 11.62 17.19 -1.25
C LEU A 396 12.33 18.28 -0.44
N ARG A 397 11.80 18.64 0.71
CA ARG A 397 12.41 19.63 1.62
C ARG A 397 13.75 19.16 2.18
N ARG A 398 13.88 17.86 2.48
CA ARG A 398 15.17 17.26 2.88
C ARG A 398 16.22 17.39 1.77
N MET A 399 15.84 17.13 0.50
CA MET A 399 16.72 17.33 -0.65
C MET A 399 17.07 18.83 -0.84
N GLU A 400 16.11 19.73 -0.69
CA GLU A 400 16.34 21.17 -0.75
C GLU A 400 17.25 21.63 0.38
N ASN A 401 17.06 21.13 1.61
CA ASN A 401 17.94 21.43 2.74
C ASN A 401 19.39 20.95 2.50
N GLU A 402 19.58 19.84 1.79
CA GLU A 402 20.91 19.39 1.38
C GLU A 402 21.53 20.38 0.36
N VAL A 403 20.74 20.84 -0.60
CA VAL A 403 21.16 21.90 -1.55
C VAL A 403 21.54 23.18 -0.81
N ILE A 404 20.73 23.65 0.13
CA ILE A 404 20.98 24.84 0.95
C ILE A 404 22.27 24.67 1.74
N ARG A 405 22.46 23.52 2.41
CA ARG A 405 23.69 23.22 3.17
C ARG A 405 24.95 23.30 2.30
N GLU A 406 24.93 22.71 1.10
CA GLU A 406 26.03 22.75 0.16
C GLU A 406 26.33 24.16 -0.40
N ARG A 407 25.29 25.00 -0.55
CA ARG A 407 25.43 26.38 -1.02
C ARG A 407 26.03 27.30 0.03
N PHE A 408 25.72 27.07 1.30
CA PHE A 408 26.09 27.98 2.41
C PHE A 408 27.33 27.53 3.18
N HIS A 409 28.07 26.53 2.76
CA HIS A 409 29.30 26.03 3.40
C HIS A 409 30.08 27.10 4.18
N GLY A 410 29.76 27.32 5.46
CA GLY A 410 30.50 28.19 6.38
C GLY A 410 30.49 29.68 6.08
N GLN A 411 29.72 30.17 5.11
CA GLN A 411 29.61 31.59 4.81
C GLN A 411 28.46 32.22 5.62
N SER A 412 28.73 33.33 6.30
CA SER A 412 27.69 34.10 6.98
C SER A 412 26.65 34.59 6.00
N PHE A 413 25.40 34.50 6.41
CA PHE A 413 24.18 34.83 5.67
C PHE A 413 23.99 36.32 5.29
N PHE A 414 24.98 37.15 5.52
CA PHE A 414 24.87 38.58 5.28
C PHE A 414 24.69 38.93 3.78
N GLY A 415 23.47 39.33 3.41
CA GLY A 415 23.15 39.93 2.12
C GLY A 415 22.26 39.13 1.17
N PHE A 416 21.72 37.99 1.57
CA PHE A 416 20.71 37.26 0.81
C PHE A 416 19.29 37.64 1.22
N ASP A 417 18.40 37.73 0.25
CA ASP A 417 16.97 37.93 0.50
C ASP A 417 16.34 36.67 1.09
N GLU A 418 15.86 36.73 2.32
CA GLU A 418 15.25 35.59 3.06
C GLU A 418 14.17 34.87 2.28
N LYS A 419 13.42 35.59 1.41
CA LYS A 419 12.34 35.03 0.59
C LYS A 419 12.79 34.03 -0.51
N HIS A 420 14.08 33.99 -0.81
CA HIS A 420 14.60 33.14 -1.90
C HIS A 420 15.40 31.92 -1.44
N ILE A 421 15.49 31.67 -0.13
CA ILE A 421 16.25 30.53 0.40
C ILE A 421 15.47 29.24 0.21
N ILE A 422 14.22 29.23 0.62
CA ILE A 422 13.29 28.10 0.54
C ILE A 422 12.39 28.33 -0.66
N LYS A 423 12.37 27.40 -1.60
CA LYS A 423 11.56 27.46 -2.82
C LYS A 423 10.47 26.40 -2.86
N VAL A 424 10.72 25.23 -2.24
CA VAL A 424 9.72 24.14 -2.14
C VAL A 424 8.62 24.55 -1.14
N SER A 425 7.38 24.56 -1.59
CA SER A 425 6.21 25.03 -0.84
C SER A 425 5.12 23.97 -0.78
N ILE A 426 4.32 23.95 0.28
CA ILE A 426 3.13 23.07 0.38
C ILE A 426 2.09 23.36 -0.71
N GLN A 427 2.17 24.48 -1.38
CA GLN A 427 1.29 24.86 -2.49
C GLN A 427 1.47 23.99 -3.76
N GLN A 428 2.56 23.21 -3.85
CA GLN A 428 2.80 22.27 -4.95
C GLN A 428 1.99 20.97 -4.78
N PHE A 429 1.34 20.77 -3.61
CA PHE A 429 0.68 19.54 -3.20
C PHE A 429 -0.83 19.70 -3.20
N TYR A 430 -1.48 18.91 -4.04
CA TYR A 430 -2.92 18.93 -4.28
C TYR A 430 -3.56 17.66 -3.75
N GLY A 431 -4.71 17.78 -3.09
CA GLY A 431 -5.44 16.65 -2.54
C GLY A 431 -6.93 16.73 -2.86
N ILE A 432 -7.58 15.58 -3.02
CA ILE A 432 -9.03 15.46 -3.05
C ILE A 432 -9.43 14.41 -2.02
N GLU A 433 -10.36 14.78 -1.13
CA GLU A 433 -10.86 13.86 -0.12
C GLU A 433 -12.37 14.07 0.07
N ILE A 434 -13.12 12.98 0.23
CA ILE A 434 -14.57 13.01 0.38
C ILE A 434 -15.01 13.36 1.80
N ASN A 435 -14.13 13.15 2.77
CA ASN A 435 -14.38 13.40 4.19
C ASN A 435 -13.82 14.77 4.58
N ASP A 436 -14.70 15.70 4.96
CA ASP A 436 -14.36 17.06 5.36
C ASP A 436 -13.39 17.12 6.56
N PHE A 437 -13.58 16.22 7.53
CA PHE A 437 -12.68 16.10 8.67
C PHE A 437 -11.26 15.69 8.26
N ALA A 438 -11.14 14.70 7.37
CA ALA A 438 -9.83 14.27 6.84
C ALA A 438 -9.16 15.38 6.03
N VAL A 439 -9.91 16.23 5.32
CA VAL A 439 -9.40 17.46 4.68
C VAL A 439 -8.75 18.38 5.70
N ALA A 440 -9.40 18.64 6.84
CA ALA A 440 -8.87 19.49 7.90
C ALA A 440 -7.59 18.90 8.51
N VAL A 441 -7.56 17.58 8.75
CA VAL A 441 -6.38 16.86 9.24
C VAL A 441 -5.23 16.95 8.25
N ALA A 442 -5.46 16.67 6.97
CA ALA A 442 -4.44 16.72 5.92
C ALA A 442 -3.84 18.12 5.75
N THR A 443 -4.68 19.14 5.80
CA THR A 443 -4.27 20.55 5.79
C THR A 443 -3.36 20.86 6.97
N THR A 444 -3.75 20.43 8.17
CA THR A 444 -2.97 20.63 9.39
C THR A 444 -1.63 19.88 9.33
N ALA A 445 -1.61 18.65 8.86
CA ALA A 445 -0.40 17.86 8.71
C ALA A 445 0.61 18.50 7.76
N LEU A 446 0.16 19.09 6.64
CA LEU A 446 1.03 19.85 5.73
C LEU A 446 1.64 21.08 6.39
N TRP A 447 0.86 21.84 7.18
CA TRP A 447 1.40 22.99 7.91
C TRP A 447 2.41 22.60 8.99
N ILE A 448 2.12 21.53 9.72
CA ILE A 448 3.06 20.97 10.70
C ILE A 448 4.39 20.63 10.00
N SER A 449 4.31 20.00 8.84
CA SER A 449 5.49 19.64 8.03
C SER A 449 6.26 20.86 7.56
N GLU A 450 5.55 21.90 7.13
CA GLU A 450 6.15 23.16 6.70
C GLU A 450 6.90 23.81 7.88
N ALA A 451 6.28 23.89 9.04
CA ALA A 451 6.90 24.46 10.24
C ALA A 451 8.15 23.67 10.69
N GLN A 452 8.10 22.36 10.68
CA GLN A 452 9.26 21.52 11.02
C GLN A 452 10.43 21.72 10.04
N MET A 453 10.15 21.72 8.74
CA MET A 453 11.18 21.89 7.73
C MET A 453 11.79 23.31 7.72
N HIS A 454 11.03 24.33 8.04
CA HIS A 454 11.56 25.68 8.23
C HIS A 454 12.57 25.72 9.37
N ARG A 455 12.27 25.12 10.53
CA ARG A 455 13.21 25.01 11.65
C ARG A 455 14.47 24.24 11.33
N GLU A 456 14.36 23.15 10.55
CA GLU A 456 15.54 22.43 10.08
C GLU A 456 16.40 23.36 9.19
N THR A 457 15.78 24.16 8.33
CA THR A 457 16.51 25.14 7.50
C THR A 457 17.16 26.22 8.34
N GLU A 458 16.47 26.79 9.36
CA GLU A 458 17.04 27.77 10.30
C GLU A 458 18.31 27.29 10.99
N LYS A 459 18.32 26.00 11.40
CA LYS A 459 19.52 25.36 11.99
C LYS A 459 20.67 25.29 10.99
N ILE A 460 20.39 25.05 9.70
CA ILE A 460 21.41 24.97 8.64
C ILE A 460 22.02 26.33 8.35
N VAL A 461 21.19 27.39 8.27
CA VAL A 461 21.64 28.74 7.92
C VAL A 461 22.10 29.55 9.13
N ASN A 462 21.94 29.03 10.35
CA ASN A 462 22.25 29.69 11.62
C ASN A 462 21.60 31.09 11.76
N HIS A 463 20.40 31.25 11.22
CA HIS A 463 19.66 32.50 11.19
C HIS A 463 18.16 32.22 11.32
N ASN A 464 17.46 33.06 12.14
CA ASN A 464 16.01 32.99 12.21
C ASN A 464 15.42 33.54 10.91
N ILE A 465 14.83 32.64 10.14
CA ILE A 465 14.03 33.01 8.98
C ILE A 465 12.68 33.45 9.52
N ASN A 466 12.30 34.72 9.28
CA ASN A 466 11.01 35.26 9.72
C ASN A 466 9.86 34.46 9.09
N PHE A 467 9.56 33.31 9.68
CA PHE A 467 8.46 32.45 9.31
C PHE A 467 7.19 32.96 10.03
N LEU A 468 6.28 33.53 9.28
CA LEU A 468 4.90 33.63 9.71
C LEU A 468 4.20 32.35 9.29
N PRO A 469 4.04 31.39 10.21
CA PRO A 469 3.35 30.15 9.91
C PRO A 469 1.93 30.45 9.42
N LEU A 470 1.43 29.62 8.48
CA LEU A 470 0.00 29.56 8.14
C LEU A 470 -0.53 30.65 7.18
N LYS A 471 0.35 31.31 6.40
CA LYS A 471 -0.08 32.12 5.25
C LYS A 471 -0.24 31.29 3.96
N SER A 472 0.26 30.07 3.94
CA SER A 472 0.21 29.21 2.77
C SER A 472 -1.16 28.53 2.67
N PHE A 473 -1.89 28.76 1.57
CA PHE A 473 -3.08 27.99 1.25
C PHE A 473 -2.68 26.56 0.91
N THR A 474 -3.42 25.58 1.41
CA THR A 474 -3.32 24.18 0.95
C THR A 474 -4.29 23.97 -0.19
N ASN A 475 -3.89 23.16 -1.19
CA ASN A 475 -4.71 22.85 -2.34
C ASN A 475 -5.47 21.52 -2.12
N ILE A 476 -6.02 21.32 -0.91
CA ILE A 476 -6.83 20.15 -0.58
C ILE A 476 -8.30 20.51 -0.71
N ARG A 477 -9.03 19.73 -1.51
CA ARG A 477 -10.45 19.95 -1.83
C ARG A 477 -11.31 18.83 -1.29
N GLU A 478 -12.43 19.21 -0.66
CA GLU A 478 -13.48 18.28 -0.29
C GLU A 478 -14.29 17.87 -1.53
N GLY A 479 -14.56 16.57 -1.66
CA GLY A 479 -15.46 16.05 -2.67
C GLY A 479 -15.16 14.66 -3.18
N ASN A 480 -16.08 14.11 -3.97
CA ASN A 480 -15.88 12.84 -4.63
C ASN A 480 -14.95 12.99 -5.85
N ALA A 481 -13.72 12.50 -5.75
CA ALA A 481 -12.71 12.60 -6.81
C ALA A 481 -13.18 12.06 -8.17
N LEU A 482 -14.06 11.05 -8.20
CA LEU A 482 -14.56 10.49 -9.46
C LEU A 482 -15.55 11.40 -10.19
N ARG A 483 -16.12 12.38 -9.48
CA ARG A 483 -17.11 13.34 -10.00
C ARG A 483 -16.54 14.75 -10.18
N MET A 484 -15.29 14.97 -9.76
CA MET A 484 -14.58 16.24 -9.88
C MET A 484 -13.60 16.21 -11.05
N GLU A 485 -13.37 17.35 -11.67
CA GLU A 485 -12.22 17.54 -12.56
C GLU A 485 -10.96 17.71 -11.71
N TRP A 486 -9.94 16.91 -12.01
CA TRP A 486 -8.71 16.91 -11.22
C TRP A 486 -7.80 18.08 -11.56
N ASP A 487 -7.78 18.46 -12.84
CA ASP A 487 -6.93 19.53 -13.40
C ASP A 487 -7.52 20.93 -13.31
N THR A 488 -8.69 21.09 -12.72
CA THR A 488 -9.36 22.40 -12.60
C THR A 488 -9.48 22.81 -11.15
N MET A 489 -9.07 24.03 -10.84
CA MET A 489 -9.11 24.63 -9.51
C MET A 489 -9.93 25.90 -9.52
N GLU A 490 -10.83 26.06 -8.56
CA GLU A 490 -11.62 27.28 -8.35
C GLU A 490 -11.03 28.05 -7.15
N VAL A 491 -10.72 29.31 -7.36
CA VAL A 491 -10.17 30.21 -6.31
C VAL A 491 -11.05 31.44 -6.22
N PRO A 492 -11.45 31.90 -5.02
CA PRO A 492 -12.18 33.17 -4.87
C PRO A 492 -11.44 34.33 -5.48
N SER A 493 -12.15 35.21 -6.19
CA SER A 493 -11.56 36.43 -6.78
C SER A 493 -10.95 37.32 -5.70
N GLY A 494 -9.69 37.73 -5.90
CA GLY A 494 -8.95 38.57 -4.93
C GLY A 494 -8.03 37.82 -3.97
N VAL A 495 -8.03 36.48 -4.00
CA VAL A 495 -6.99 35.69 -3.32
C VAL A 495 -5.74 35.67 -4.21
N PRO A 496 -4.54 36.01 -3.69
CA PRO A 496 -3.31 35.93 -4.47
C PRO A 496 -3.07 34.52 -4.95
N THR A 497 -3.09 34.31 -6.23
CA THR A 497 -2.84 32.98 -6.83
C THR A 497 -1.35 32.76 -6.98
N ILE A 498 -0.94 31.52 -6.87
CA ILE A 498 0.44 31.10 -7.02
C ILE A 498 0.80 31.19 -8.50
N HIS A 499 1.81 31.94 -8.81
CA HIS A 499 2.45 31.99 -10.11
C HIS A 499 3.39 30.79 -10.27
N ALA A 500 2.84 29.60 -10.47
CA ALA A 500 3.61 28.41 -10.81
C ALA A 500 3.55 28.18 -12.33
N LYS A 501 4.64 27.72 -12.92
CA LYS A 501 4.70 27.39 -14.37
C LYS A 501 3.59 26.43 -14.83
N ASN A 502 3.05 25.64 -13.92
CA ASN A 502 2.07 24.59 -14.16
C ASN A 502 0.62 25.01 -13.87
N VAL A 503 0.37 26.30 -13.57
CA VAL A 503 -0.95 26.82 -13.26
C VAL A 503 -1.33 27.87 -14.31
N HIS A 504 -2.45 27.67 -15.00
CA HIS A 504 -2.91 28.52 -16.10
C HIS A 504 -4.30 29.05 -15.79
N LEU A 505 -4.48 30.37 -15.93
CA LEU A 505 -5.81 30.99 -15.78
C LEU A 505 -6.72 30.55 -16.92
N ILE A 506 -7.91 30.07 -16.61
CA ILE A 506 -8.92 29.71 -17.61
C ILE A 506 -9.81 30.92 -17.90
N VAL A 507 -9.89 31.32 -19.16
CA VAL A 507 -10.76 32.39 -19.64
C VAL A 507 -11.75 31.82 -20.63
N GLU A 508 -13.06 32.17 -20.50
CA GLU A 508 -14.06 31.74 -21.48
C GLU A 508 -13.89 32.50 -22.84
N PRO A 509 -14.07 31.83 -23.98
CA PRO A 509 -13.87 32.44 -25.29
C PRO A 509 -14.75 33.67 -25.55
N GLU A 510 -15.89 33.79 -24.89
CA GLU A 510 -16.80 34.93 -25.04
C GLU A 510 -16.28 36.21 -24.37
N MET A 511 -15.46 36.11 -23.32
CA MET A 511 -14.84 37.26 -22.65
C MET A 511 -13.74 37.91 -23.50
N MET A 512 -13.13 37.17 -24.43
CA MET A 512 -12.10 37.74 -25.33
C MET A 512 -12.65 38.63 -26.44
N LYS A 513 -13.98 38.76 -26.62
CA LYS A 513 -14.61 39.54 -27.71
C LYS A 513 -14.92 40.98 -27.35
N VAL A 514 -14.78 41.39 -26.11
CA VAL A 514 -15.04 42.79 -25.73
C VAL A 514 -13.71 43.51 -25.57
N GLY A 515 -13.46 44.46 -26.46
CA GLY A 515 -12.21 45.22 -26.62
C GLY A 515 -11.88 46.18 -25.46
N GLU A 516 -11.82 45.64 -24.24
CA GLU A 516 -11.18 46.33 -23.13
C GLU A 516 -9.72 45.83 -22.97
N PRO A 517 -8.76 46.70 -22.60
CA PRO A 517 -7.37 46.27 -22.50
C PRO A 517 -7.26 45.20 -21.43
N VAL A 518 -6.74 44.05 -21.89
CA VAL A 518 -6.32 42.97 -20.99
C VAL A 518 -5.43 43.62 -19.94
N VAL A 519 -5.84 43.51 -18.69
CA VAL A 519 -4.98 43.90 -17.58
C VAL A 519 -3.68 43.13 -17.79
N GLU A 520 -2.55 43.85 -17.89
CA GLU A 520 -1.23 43.23 -17.97
C GLU A 520 -1.03 42.44 -16.69
N PHE A 521 -1.32 41.16 -16.77
CA PHE A 521 -0.91 40.18 -15.77
C PHE A 521 0.53 39.79 -16.12
N ASP A 522 1.47 40.30 -15.39
CA ASP A 522 2.83 39.81 -15.44
C ASP A 522 2.86 38.29 -15.20
N GLU A 523 3.21 37.54 -16.23
CA GLU A 523 3.59 36.12 -16.23
C GLU A 523 2.48 35.05 -15.95
N VAL A 524 1.19 35.29 -16.13
CA VAL A 524 0.17 34.23 -16.06
C VAL A 524 -0.11 33.65 -17.46
N ASN A 525 0.11 32.35 -17.63
CA ASN A 525 -0.33 31.65 -18.84
C ASN A 525 -1.86 31.56 -18.85
N VAL A 526 -2.48 31.93 -19.96
CA VAL A 526 -3.95 31.91 -20.12
C VAL A 526 -4.35 30.79 -21.08
N VAL A 527 -5.31 29.96 -20.66
CA VAL A 527 -5.90 28.89 -21.47
C VAL A 527 -7.38 29.17 -21.70
N THR A 528 -7.84 28.98 -22.93
CA THR A 528 -9.25 29.18 -23.29
C THR A 528 -9.98 27.84 -23.23
N LYS A 529 -10.97 27.71 -22.33
CA LYS A 529 -11.80 26.50 -22.18
C LYS A 529 -13.28 26.92 -22.02
N HIS A 530 -14.21 26.15 -22.63
CA HIS A 530 -15.65 26.27 -22.39
C HIS A 530 -16.05 25.44 -21.17
N PHE A 531 -16.92 25.98 -20.32
CA PHE A 531 -17.52 25.28 -19.18
C PHE A 531 -19.04 25.11 -19.36
N ASP A 532 -19.50 23.88 -19.08
CA ASP A 532 -20.94 23.58 -18.97
C ASP A 532 -21.38 23.86 -17.51
N GLY A 533 -21.62 25.13 -17.16
CA GLY A 533 -22.11 25.52 -15.84
C GLY A 533 -22.17 27.02 -15.62
N ASP A 534 -22.90 27.47 -14.58
CA ASP A 534 -23.08 28.89 -14.26
C ASP A 534 -21.76 29.56 -14.00
N SER A 535 -21.44 30.63 -14.73
CA SER A 535 -20.31 31.50 -14.46
C SER A 535 -20.55 32.23 -13.12
N ARG A 536 -19.72 31.97 -12.11
CA ARG A 536 -19.72 32.70 -10.85
C ARG A 536 -18.72 33.86 -10.96
N PRO A 537 -19.13 35.11 -10.93
CA PRO A 537 -18.23 36.25 -11.12
C PRO A 537 -17.24 36.47 -9.96
N ASP A 538 -17.44 35.78 -8.84
CA ASP A 538 -16.63 35.83 -7.64
C ASP A 538 -15.56 34.73 -7.55
N VAL A 539 -15.41 33.87 -8.59
CA VAL A 539 -14.47 32.75 -8.63
C VAL A 539 -13.62 32.80 -9.89
N GLN A 540 -12.32 32.69 -9.73
CA GLN A 540 -11.37 32.48 -10.83
C GLN A 540 -11.07 30.98 -10.95
N ARG A 541 -10.99 30.48 -12.19
CA ARG A 541 -10.68 29.08 -12.50
C ARG A 541 -9.29 28.96 -13.10
N TYR A 542 -8.56 27.96 -12.63
CA TYR A 542 -7.22 27.65 -13.09
C TYR A 542 -7.12 26.22 -13.54
N GLU A 543 -6.38 25.97 -14.63
CA GLU A 543 -5.94 24.62 -15.03
C GLU A 543 -4.59 24.34 -14.42
N VAL A 544 -4.46 23.18 -13.75
CA VAL A 544 -3.23 22.74 -13.10
C VAL A 544 -2.72 21.49 -13.81
N HIS A 545 -1.46 21.52 -14.23
CA HIS A 545 -0.79 20.35 -14.79
C HIS A 545 0.03 19.65 -13.71
N PHE A 546 -0.23 18.36 -13.50
CA PHE A 546 0.47 17.55 -12.50
C PHE A 546 1.62 16.79 -13.12
N ASP A 547 2.80 16.84 -12.48
CA ASP A 547 3.93 15.98 -12.84
C ASP A 547 3.70 14.56 -12.33
N TYR A 548 3.15 14.43 -11.11
CA TYR A 548 2.95 13.16 -10.45
C TYR A 548 1.58 13.04 -9.79
N ILE A 549 0.96 11.87 -9.96
CA ILE A 549 -0.26 11.47 -9.26
C ILE A 549 0.09 10.24 -8.41
N MET A 550 -0.27 10.26 -7.14
CA MET A 550 0.04 9.18 -6.21
C MET A 550 -1.08 9.00 -5.20
N GLY A 551 -1.16 7.85 -4.56
CA GLY A 551 -2.12 7.66 -3.48
C GLY A 551 -2.50 6.21 -3.22
N ASN A 552 -3.37 6.04 -2.24
CA ASN A 552 -3.98 4.78 -1.85
C ASN A 552 -5.51 4.88 -1.95
N PRO A 553 -6.08 4.79 -3.17
CA PRO A 553 -7.52 4.91 -3.39
C PRO A 553 -8.32 3.83 -2.64
N PRO A 554 -9.62 4.06 -2.33
CA PRO A 554 -10.42 3.15 -1.52
C PRO A 554 -10.61 1.77 -2.15
N PHE A 555 -10.44 0.71 -1.34
CA PHE A 555 -10.57 -0.70 -1.74
C PHE A 555 -11.98 -1.21 -1.50
N VAL A 556 -12.85 -1.10 -2.50
CA VAL A 556 -14.18 -1.69 -2.46
C VAL A 556 -14.30 -2.70 -3.60
N GLY A 557 -14.37 -3.98 -3.23
CA GLY A 557 -14.48 -5.06 -4.21
C GLY A 557 -15.81 -5.02 -4.97
N ALA A 558 -15.82 -5.41 -6.24
CA ALA A 558 -16.99 -5.39 -7.13
C ALA A 558 -18.25 -6.00 -6.50
N ARG A 559 -18.11 -7.07 -5.71
CA ARG A 559 -19.22 -7.78 -5.04
C ARG A 559 -19.72 -7.11 -3.77
N MET A 560 -18.91 -6.21 -3.19
CA MET A 560 -19.27 -5.46 -1.97
C MET A 560 -20.06 -4.20 -2.32
N MET A 561 -19.94 -3.70 -3.54
CA MET A 561 -20.74 -2.56 -4.01
C MET A 561 -22.21 -2.97 -4.17
N VAL A 562 -23.07 -2.35 -3.38
CA VAL A 562 -24.52 -2.62 -3.41
C VAL A 562 -25.12 -2.15 -4.73
N GLN A 563 -26.04 -2.95 -5.31
CA GLN A 563 -26.75 -2.56 -6.52
C GLN A 563 -27.51 -1.24 -6.32
N GLY A 564 -27.28 -0.26 -7.18
CA GLY A 564 -27.84 1.09 -7.07
C GLY A 564 -27.12 2.04 -6.12
N SER A 565 -26.00 1.62 -5.51
CA SER A 565 -25.16 2.51 -4.72
C SER A 565 -24.45 3.56 -5.59
N SER A 566 -24.04 4.67 -4.98
CA SER A 566 -23.25 5.70 -5.65
C SER A 566 -21.96 5.17 -6.26
N GLN A 567 -21.27 4.26 -5.57
CA GLN A 567 -20.03 3.63 -6.04
C GLN A 567 -20.26 2.81 -7.33
N LYS A 568 -21.33 2.02 -7.37
CA LYS A 568 -21.67 1.24 -8.57
C LYS A 568 -21.96 2.15 -9.76
N LYS A 569 -22.67 3.25 -9.50
CA LYS A 569 -22.94 4.26 -10.51
C LYS A 569 -21.69 4.95 -11.00
N ASP A 570 -20.77 5.32 -10.13
CA ASP A 570 -19.48 5.94 -10.49
C ASP A 570 -18.68 5.02 -11.45
N VAL A 571 -18.65 3.70 -11.19
CA VAL A 571 -17.99 2.74 -12.09
C VAL A 571 -18.70 2.70 -13.46
N GLU A 572 -20.05 2.63 -13.48
CA GLU A 572 -20.84 2.59 -14.71
C GLU A 572 -20.71 3.89 -15.53
N ASP A 573 -20.75 5.04 -14.87
CA ASP A 573 -20.62 6.35 -15.50
C ASP A 573 -19.22 6.53 -16.10
N LEU A 574 -18.19 6.14 -15.37
CA LEU A 574 -16.80 6.32 -15.81
C LEU A 574 -16.43 5.35 -16.95
N PHE A 575 -16.74 4.06 -16.82
CA PHE A 575 -16.35 3.04 -17.82
C PHE A 575 -17.37 2.90 -18.95
N GLY A 576 -18.61 3.38 -18.79
CA GLY A 576 -19.64 3.30 -19.81
C GLY A 576 -20.11 1.87 -20.10
N LYS A 577 -20.45 1.61 -21.36
CA LYS A 577 -21.01 0.31 -21.80
C LYS A 577 -19.96 -0.75 -22.13
N ILE A 578 -18.90 -0.84 -21.34
CA ILE A 578 -17.91 -1.91 -21.49
C ILE A 578 -18.50 -3.21 -20.93
N LYS A 579 -18.30 -4.31 -21.67
CA LYS A 579 -18.77 -5.63 -21.24
C LYS A 579 -18.13 -6.03 -19.91
N ASP A 580 -18.92 -6.60 -19.01
CA ASP A 580 -18.50 -7.11 -17.69
C ASP A 580 -17.92 -6.03 -16.75
N VAL A 581 -18.23 -4.74 -16.99
CA VAL A 581 -17.79 -3.60 -16.16
C VAL A 581 -18.16 -3.74 -14.66
N GLN A 582 -19.26 -4.46 -14.38
CA GLN A 582 -19.70 -4.75 -13.02
C GLN A 582 -18.74 -5.63 -12.20
N ASP A 583 -17.75 -6.25 -12.84
CA ASP A 583 -16.73 -7.07 -12.21
C ASP A 583 -15.51 -6.25 -11.75
N LEU A 584 -15.44 -4.96 -12.08
CA LEU A 584 -14.36 -4.08 -11.69
C LEU A 584 -14.49 -3.66 -10.22
N ASP A 585 -13.39 -3.72 -9.47
CA ASP A 585 -13.26 -3.11 -8.16
C ASP A 585 -13.25 -1.58 -8.28
N TYR A 586 -13.70 -0.88 -7.24
CA TYR A 586 -13.88 0.57 -7.25
C TYR A 586 -12.58 1.33 -7.54
N VAL A 587 -11.44 0.83 -7.06
CA VAL A 587 -10.10 1.38 -7.29
C VAL A 587 -9.75 1.54 -8.78
N CYS A 588 -10.31 0.72 -9.66
CA CYS A 588 -10.09 0.81 -11.11
C CYS A 588 -10.47 2.19 -11.69
N CYS A 589 -11.39 2.89 -11.04
CA CYS A 589 -11.81 4.22 -11.44
C CYS A 589 -10.68 5.25 -11.39
N TRP A 590 -9.83 5.19 -10.38
CA TRP A 590 -8.67 6.09 -10.23
C TRP A 590 -7.64 5.88 -11.35
N TYR A 591 -7.39 4.63 -11.72
CA TYR A 591 -6.51 4.31 -12.86
C TYR A 591 -7.02 4.94 -14.15
N LYS A 592 -8.32 4.84 -14.42
CA LYS A 592 -8.91 5.44 -15.64
C LYS A 592 -8.88 6.97 -15.59
N LYS A 593 -9.23 7.58 -14.46
CA LYS A 593 -9.17 9.05 -14.29
C LYS A 593 -7.73 9.57 -14.47
N ALA A 594 -6.74 8.91 -13.88
CA ALA A 594 -5.33 9.27 -14.08
C ALA A 594 -4.92 9.13 -15.56
N ALA A 595 -5.31 8.04 -16.23
CA ALA A 595 -5.02 7.84 -17.64
C ALA A 595 -5.70 8.90 -18.55
N GLN A 596 -6.90 9.39 -18.19
CA GLN A 596 -7.55 10.49 -18.90
C GLN A 596 -6.70 11.77 -18.83
N LEU A 597 -6.14 12.08 -17.68
CA LEU A 597 -5.27 13.24 -17.45
C LEU A 597 -3.96 13.13 -18.24
N MET A 598 -3.41 11.92 -18.37
CA MET A 598 -2.18 11.65 -19.13
C MET A 598 -2.28 11.83 -20.64
N ARG A 599 -3.49 11.98 -21.20
CA ARG A 599 -3.66 12.09 -22.66
C ARG A 599 -2.82 13.21 -23.29
N ASN A 600 -2.74 14.36 -22.62
CA ASN A 600 -2.10 15.57 -23.12
C ASN A 600 -0.96 16.06 -22.20
N SER A 601 -0.43 15.20 -21.34
CA SER A 601 0.60 15.56 -20.37
C SER A 601 1.64 14.46 -20.24
N HIS A 602 2.77 14.79 -19.62
CA HIS A 602 3.84 13.85 -19.23
C HIS A 602 3.65 13.31 -17.81
N THR A 603 2.46 13.43 -17.27
CA THR A 603 2.11 12.98 -15.90
C THR A 603 2.43 11.50 -15.72
N ARG A 604 3.04 11.17 -14.57
CA ARG A 604 3.24 9.79 -14.12
C ARG A 604 2.34 9.51 -12.90
N ALA A 605 1.76 8.32 -12.83
CA ALA A 605 0.96 7.93 -11.67
C ALA A 605 1.50 6.68 -11.00
N GLY A 606 1.27 6.57 -9.68
CA GLY A 606 1.57 5.39 -8.88
C GLY A 606 0.50 5.18 -7.81
N PHE A 607 -0.19 4.03 -7.86
CA PHE A 607 -1.26 3.73 -6.90
C PHE A 607 -1.04 2.42 -6.16
N VAL A 608 -1.43 2.43 -4.88
CA VAL A 608 -1.68 1.20 -4.12
C VAL A 608 -3.04 0.66 -4.53
N SER A 609 -3.16 -0.65 -4.67
CA SER A 609 -4.42 -1.28 -5.09
C SER A 609 -4.57 -2.68 -4.53
N THR A 610 -5.80 -3.20 -4.51
CA THR A 610 -6.00 -4.62 -4.33
C THR A 610 -5.38 -5.40 -5.49
N ASN A 611 -4.86 -6.58 -5.22
CA ASN A 611 -4.25 -7.42 -6.24
C ASN A 611 -5.26 -7.91 -7.32
N SER A 612 -6.54 -7.68 -7.11
CA SER A 612 -7.62 -8.01 -8.07
C SER A 612 -7.43 -7.36 -9.45
N ILE A 613 -6.84 -6.16 -9.51
CA ILE A 613 -6.60 -5.45 -10.79
C ILE A 613 -5.58 -6.16 -11.69
N CYS A 614 -4.80 -7.06 -11.12
CA CYS A 614 -3.76 -7.84 -11.81
C CYS A 614 -4.10 -9.33 -11.85
N GLN A 615 -5.37 -9.72 -11.63
CA GLN A 615 -5.82 -11.11 -11.55
C GLN A 615 -7.23 -11.30 -12.14
N GLY A 616 -7.49 -12.49 -12.64
CA GLY A 616 -8.82 -12.88 -13.11
C GLY A 616 -9.37 -12.02 -14.26
N SER A 617 -10.69 -11.82 -14.27
CA SER A 617 -11.39 -11.09 -15.34
C SER A 617 -11.10 -9.58 -15.35
N GLN A 618 -10.76 -8.99 -14.20
CA GLN A 618 -10.53 -7.56 -14.11
C GLN A 618 -9.35 -7.09 -14.98
N VAL A 619 -8.33 -7.94 -15.13
CA VAL A 619 -7.15 -7.62 -15.97
C VAL A 619 -7.58 -7.26 -17.39
N SER A 620 -8.38 -8.11 -18.01
CA SER A 620 -8.82 -7.90 -19.40
C SER A 620 -9.78 -6.72 -19.57
N ILE A 621 -10.49 -6.31 -18.51
CA ILE A 621 -11.41 -5.18 -18.55
C ILE A 621 -10.64 -3.87 -18.33
N LEU A 622 -9.89 -3.76 -17.26
CA LEU A 622 -9.15 -2.54 -16.90
C LEU A 622 -8.01 -2.26 -17.89
N TRP A 623 -7.09 -3.22 -18.05
CA TRP A 623 -5.87 -2.98 -18.82
C TRP A 623 -6.12 -2.90 -20.31
N ASN A 624 -7.21 -3.50 -20.82
CA ASN A 624 -7.62 -3.27 -22.19
C ASN A 624 -7.92 -1.79 -22.48
N VAL A 625 -8.62 -1.12 -21.56
CA VAL A 625 -8.90 0.32 -21.65
C VAL A 625 -7.62 1.13 -21.52
N LEU A 626 -6.78 0.84 -20.53
CA LEU A 626 -5.57 1.61 -20.26
C LEU A 626 -4.56 1.52 -21.42
N PHE A 627 -4.34 0.32 -21.96
CA PHE A 627 -3.37 0.11 -23.04
C PHE A 627 -3.88 0.58 -24.41
N ASN A 628 -5.13 0.25 -24.76
CA ASN A 628 -5.61 0.52 -26.11
C ASN A 628 -6.23 1.91 -26.30
N ASP A 629 -6.93 2.44 -25.28
CA ASP A 629 -7.58 3.75 -25.38
C ASP A 629 -6.69 4.91 -24.92
N PHE A 630 -5.75 4.63 -23.97
CA PHE A 630 -4.90 5.64 -23.36
C PHE A 630 -3.40 5.45 -23.63
N HIS A 631 -3.00 4.33 -24.21
CA HIS A 631 -1.60 4.00 -24.52
C HIS A 631 -0.67 4.07 -23.29
N VAL A 632 -1.15 3.57 -22.16
CA VAL A 632 -0.41 3.58 -20.90
C VAL A 632 0.63 2.45 -20.88
N HIS A 633 1.77 2.68 -20.24
CA HIS A 633 2.82 1.69 -19.96
C HIS A 633 3.00 1.52 -18.46
N ILE A 634 3.21 0.28 -18.01
CA ILE A 634 3.60 0.02 -16.62
C ILE A 634 5.11 0.25 -16.50
N ASN A 635 5.50 1.16 -15.62
CA ASN A 635 6.89 1.58 -15.43
C ASN A 635 7.58 0.83 -14.30
N TYR A 636 6.85 0.61 -13.21
CA TYR A 636 7.29 -0.22 -12.10
C TYR A 636 6.07 -0.90 -11.44
N ALA A 637 6.33 -2.02 -10.77
CA ALA A 637 5.29 -2.68 -9.98
C ALA A 637 5.88 -3.43 -8.79
N TYR A 638 5.13 -3.44 -7.69
CA TYR A 638 5.32 -4.37 -6.59
C TYR A 638 4.33 -5.51 -6.74
N GLN A 639 4.84 -6.74 -6.80
CA GLN A 639 4.00 -7.94 -6.77
C GLN A 639 3.20 -8.02 -5.48
N THR A 640 2.24 -8.95 -5.42
CA THR A 640 1.34 -9.08 -4.27
C THR A 640 2.09 -9.20 -2.95
N PHE A 641 1.78 -8.30 -2.02
CA PHE A 641 2.29 -8.31 -0.66
C PHE A 641 1.13 -8.14 0.34
N LYS A 642 1.38 -8.53 1.60
CA LYS A 642 0.39 -8.34 2.66
C LYS A 642 0.45 -6.90 3.14
N TRP A 643 -0.68 -6.21 3.14
CA TRP A 643 -0.79 -4.89 3.74
C TRP A 643 -0.72 -5.02 5.26
N SER A 644 0.30 -4.44 5.87
CA SER A 644 0.39 -4.28 7.31
C SER A 644 -0.12 -2.88 7.68
N SER A 645 -1.22 -2.80 8.41
CA SER A 645 -1.59 -1.57 9.11
C SER A 645 -1.12 -1.69 10.56
N GLU A 646 -0.59 -0.64 11.11
CA GLU A 646 -0.18 -0.55 12.52
C GLU A 646 -1.40 -0.59 13.48
N ALA A 647 -2.62 -0.56 12.93
CA ALA A 647 -3.85 -0.68 13.69
C ALA A 647 -4.09 -2.12 14.19
N THR A 648 -4.60 -2.24 15.39
CA THR A 648 -4.78 -3.48 16.18
C THR A 648 -5.71 -4.54 15.56
N GLU A 649 -6.48 -4.24 14.52
CA GLU A 649 -7.30 -5.21 13.78
C GLU A 649 -6.68 -5.52 12.41
N LYS A 650 -5.97 -6.63 12.32
CA LYS A 650 -5.32 -7.13 11.10
C LYS A 650 -6.35 -7.63 10.08
N ALA A 651 -6.90 -6.76 9.27
CA ALA A 651 -7.49 -7.17 8.01
C ALA A 651 -6.33 -7.47 7.03
N ALA A 652 -6.05 -8.74 6.78
CA ALA A 652 -5.02 -9.15 5.82
C ALA A 652 -5.52 -8.89 4.39
N VAL A 653 -5.30 -7.66 3.89
CA VAL A 653 -5.56 -7.32 2.49
C VAL A 653 -4.30 -7.57 1.68
N HIS A 654 -4.44 -8.20 0.52
CA HIS A 654 -3.34 -8.41 -0.42
C HIS A 654 -3.32 -7.26 -1.43
N CYS A 655 -2.24 -6.49 -1.40
CA CYS A 655 -2.06 -5.31 -2.22
C CYS A 655 -0.99 -5.50 -3.29
N VAL A 656 -1.07 -4.67 -4.32
CA VAL A 656 -0.05 -4.42 -5.33
C VAL A 656 0.18 -2.92 -5.42
N ILE A 657 1.33 -2.51 -5.92
CA ILE A 657 1.59 -1.13 -6.29
C ILE A 657 1.95 -1.12 -7.77
N VAL A 658 1.32 -0.23 -8.53
CA VAL A 658 1.57 -0.10 -9.96
C VAL A 658 1.82 1.36 -10.31
N GLY A 659 2.99 1.60 -10.84
CA GLY A 659 3.36 2.89 -11.42
C GLY A 659 3.27 2.86 -12.94
N PHE A 660 2.61 3.85 -13.53
CA PHE A 660 2.32 3.89 -14.96
C PHE A 660 2.33 5.30 -15.53
N SER A 661 2.50 5.41 -16.83
CA SER A 661 2.42 6.67 -17.59
C SER A 661 2.14 6.38 -19.06
N LYS A 662 1.77 7.45 -19.81
CA LYS A 662 1.68 7.38 -21.26
C LYS A 662 3.06 7.32 -21.91
N ASP A 663 4.03 8.02 -21.33
CA ASP A 663 5.39 7.98 -21.83
C ASP A 663 6.11 6.70 -21.37
N GLU A 664 6.74 6.02 -22.31
CA GLU A 664 7.50 4.82 -22.00
C GLU A 664 8.83 5.19 -21.33
N VAL A 665 9.08 4.64 -20.15
CA VAL A 665 10.36 4.82 -19.44
C VAL A 665 11.35 3.74 -19.88
N LYS A 666 12.64 4.13 -19.97
CA LYS A 666 13.72 3.24 -20.40
C LYS A 666 13.98 2.09 -19.42
N ASP A 667 13.92 2.38 -18.12
CA ASP A 667 14.25 1.46 -17.06
C ASP A 667 13.00 1.10 -16.28
N LYS A 668 12.50 -0.13 -16.46
CA LYS A 668 11.34 -0.65 -15.76
C LYS A 668 11.79 -1.58 -14.62
N TYR A 669 11.11 -1.50 -13.49
CA TYR A 669 11.47 -2.25 -12.29
C TYR A 669 10.30 -3.07 -11.75
N LEU A 670 10.55 -4.35 -11.52
CA LEU A 670 9.63 -5.26 -10.84
C LEU A 670 10.20 -5.61 -9.47
N PHE A 671 9.39 -5.40 -8.43
CA PHE A 671 9.72 -5.77 -7.06
C PHE A 671 8.97 -7.05 -6.71
N THR A 672 9.73 -8.10 -6.37
CA THR A 672 9.16 -9.43 -6.10
C THR A 672 8.54 -9.50 -4.69
N THR A 673 7.81 -10.58 -4.42
CA THR A 673 7.25 -10.88 -3.09
C THR A 673 8.32 -11.05 -2.02
N GLU A 674 9.53 -11.43 -2.40
CA GLU A 674 10.70 -11.56 -1.52
C GLU A 674 11.44 -10.22 -1.30
N GLY A 675 10.96 -9.13 -1.92
CA GLY A 675 11.56 -7.80 -1.79
C GLY A 675 12.72 -7.53 -2.75
N GLU A 676 13.00 -8.43 -3.71
CA GLU A 676 14.05 -8.21 -4.70
C GLU A 676 13.61 -7.21 -5.78
N LYS A 677 14.50 -6.28 -6.11
CA LYS A 677 14.34 -5.34 -7.23
C LYS A 677 14.94 -5.92 -8.50
N LYS A 678 14.11 -6.23 -9.49
CA LYS A 678 14.54 -6.75 -10.81
C LYS A 678 14.34 -5.69 -11.89
N LYS A 679 15.38 -5.39 -12.67
CA LYS A 679 15.24 -4.60 -13.88
C LYS A 679 14.72 -5.50 -14.99
N VAL A 680 13.61 -5.12 -15.62
CA VAL A 680 12.91 -5.91 -16.62
C VAL A 680 12.70 -5.11 -17.91
N ARG A 681 12.52 -5.80 -19.01
CA ARG A 681 12.27 -5.17 -20.31
C ARG A 681 10.85 -4.57 -20.37
N ASN A 682 9.85 -5.32 -19.94
CA ASN A 682 8.48 -4.87 -19.87
C ASN A 682 7.74 -5.58 -18.75
N ILE A 683 6.72 -4.94 -18.18
CA ILE A 683 5.91 -5.49 -17.09
C ILE A 683 4.51 -5.80 -17.64
N SER A 684 4.16 -7.09 -17.63
CA SER A 684 2.83 -7.57 -17.98
C SER A 684 1.77 -7.05 -17.00
N PRO A 685 0.50 -6.88 -17.39
CA PRO A 685 -0.60 -6.53 -16.47
C PRO A 685 -0.84 -7.55 -15.35
N TYR A 686 -0.24 -8.72 -15.41
CA TYR A 686 -0.20 -9.71 -14.33
C TYR A 686 1.02 -9.57 -13.40
N LEU A 687 1.82 -8.50 -13.55
CA LEU A 687 3.01 -8.15 -12.77
C LEU A 687 4.13 -9.20 -12.81
N PHE A 688 4.47 -9.66 -14.00
CA PHE A 688 5.69 -10.42 -14.29
C PHE A 688 6.37 -9.84 -15.55
N GLU A 689 7.61 -10.23 -15.81
CA GLU A 689 8.29 -9.81 -17.03
C GLU A 689 7.67 -10.48 -18.26
N GLY A 690 7.01 -9.71 -19.11
CA GLY A 690 6.32 -10.19 -20.29
C GLY A 690 5.67 -9.08 -21.09
N ASP A 691 5.04 -9.45 -22.21
CA ASP A 691 4.36 -8.51 -23.12
C ASP A 691 3.03 -8.02 -22.51
N ASP A 692 2.47 -6.94 -23.07
CA ASP A 692 1.19 -6.34 -22.69
C ASP A 692 0.01 -7.19 -23.16
N THR A 693 0.00 -8.47 -22.78
CA THR A 693 -1.00 -9.46 -23.17
C THR A 693 -1.80 -9.92 -21.97
N PHE A 694 -3.09 -10.07 -22.16
CA PHE A 694 -4.00 -10.58 -21.14
C PHE A 694 -4.99 -11.59 -21.71
N ALA A 695 -5.38 -12.56 -20.87
CA ALA A 695 -6.36 -13.57 -21.22
C ALA A 695 -7.78 -12.98 -21.10
N VAL A 696 -8.51 -12.97 -22.20
CA VAL A 696 -9.92 -12.55 -22.23
C VAL A 696 -10.81 -13.77 -21.98
N SER A 697 -11.74 -13.69 -21.03
CA SER A 697 -12.68 -14.77 -20.70
C SER A 697 -13.41 -15.32 -21.94
N GLN A 698 -13.36 -16.65 -22.12
CA GLN A 698 -13.94 -17.36 -23.25
C GLN A 698 -15.07 -18.29 -22.79
N LYS A 699 -16.19 -18.33 -23.54
CA LYS A 699 -17.31 -19.24 -23.22
C LYS A 699 -17.01 -20.69 -23.58
N THR A 700 -16.14 -20.91 -24.55
CA THR A 700 -15.72 -22.23 -25.06
C THR A 700 -14.20 -22.30 -25.09
N PRO A 701 -13.61 -23.49 -24.98
CA PRO A 701 -12.16 -23.66 -25.10
C PRO A 701 -11.62 -23.13 -26.44
N LEU A 702 -10.45 -22.51 -26.42
CA LEU A 702 -9.72 -22.07 -27.63
C LEU A 702 -9.15 -23.25 -28.45
N CYS A 703 -8.95 -24.41 -27.82
CA CYS A 703 -8.43 -25.61 -28.42
C CYS A 703 -9.51 -26.69 -28.49
N ASP A 704 -9.30 -27.67 -29.35
CA ASP A 704 -10.19 -28.85 -29.47
C ASP A 704 -9.98 -29.81 -28.29
N VAL A 705 -10.68 -29.53 -27.19
CA VAL A 705 -10.64 -30.30 -25.94
C VAL A 705 -12.05 -30.42 -25.34
N PRO A 706 -12.33 -31.42 -24.50
CA PRO A 706 -13.64 -31.57 -23.88
C PRO A 706 -14.08 -30.32 -23.13
N GLN A 707 -15.37 -30.02 -23.17
CA GLN A 707 -15.91 -28.86 -22.47
C GLN A 707 -15.92 -29.06 -20.96
N MET A 708 -15.45 -28.04 -20.21
CA MET A 708 -15.57 -27.99 -18.77
C MET A 708 -16.92 -27.33 -18.40
N ASN A 709 -17.59 -27.87 -17.39
CA ASN A 709 -18.83 -27.35 -16.85
C ASN A 709 -18.74 -27.14 -15.33
N PHE A 710 -19.57 -26.26 -14.79
CA PHE A 710 -19.79 -26.24 -13.34
C PHE A 710 -20.49 -27.52 -12.91
N GLY A 711 -20.23 -27.99 -11.71
CA GLY A 711 -21.01 -29.05 -11.09
C GLY A 711 -22.46 -28.65 -10.84
N ASN A 712 -23.25 -29.61 -10.34
CA ASN A 712 -24.68 -29.45 -10.16
C ASN A 712 -25.05 -28.46 -9.04
N GLN A 713 -26.08 -27.63 -9.23
CA GLN A 713 -26.53 -26.66 -8.24
C GLN A 713 -27.94 -27.00 -7.73
N PRO A 714 -28.12 -27.31 -6.44
CA PRO A 714 -29.43 -27.71 -5.94
C PRO A 714 -30.41 -26.54 -5.78
N ARG A 715 -30.00 -25.39 -5.24
CA ARG A 715 -30.87 -24.25 -4.85
C ARG A 715 -32.11 -24.74 -4.08
N ASP A 716 -31.87 -25.47 -3.02
CA ASP A 716 -32.87 -26.30 -2.33
C ASP A 716 -33.10 -25.88 -0.86
N GLY A 717 -32.40 -24.86 -0.37
CA GLY A 717 -32.42 -24.47 1.04
C GLY A 717 -31.84 -25.52 1.98
N GLY A 718 -31.02 -26.48 1.46
CA GLY A 718 -30.43 -27.57 2.24
C GLY A 718 -31.31 -28.82 2.36
N HIS A 719 -32.47 -28.85 1.71
CA HIS A 719 -33.41 -29.96 1.87
C HIS A 719 -33.02 -31.24 1.09
N PHE A 720 -32.18 -31.16 0.07
CA PHE A 720 -31.68 -32.31 -0.68
C PHE A 720 -30.29 -32.76 -0.26
N VAL A 721 -29.50 -31.90 0.34
CA VAL A 721 -28.14 -32.23 0.79
C VAL A 721 -28.24 -32.86 2.18
N LEU A 722 -27.46 -33.95 2.40
CA LEU A 722 -27.48 -34.74 3.63
C LEU A 722 -26.09 -34.89 4.21
N SER A 723 -25.93 -34.73 5.53
CA SER A 723 -24.75 -35.24 6.24
C SER A 723 -24.76 -36.77 6.28
N GLU A 724 -23.69 -37.37 6.75
CA GLU A 724 -23.62 -38.85 6.93
C GLU A 724 -24.64 -39.32 7.97
N GLU A 725 -24.76 -38.59 9.08
CA GLU A 725 -25.77 -38.90 10.14
C GLU A 725 -27.21 -38.75 9.60
N GLU A 726 -27.48 -37.69 8.83
CA GLU A 726 -28.81 -37.48 8.24
C GLU A 726 -29.16 -38.54 7.23
N ARG A 727 -28.22 -39.01 6.43
CA ARG A 727 -28.38 -40.14 5.51
C ARG A 727 -28.73 -41.40 6.27
N ASP A 728 -27.99 -41.74 7.32
CA ASP A 728 -28.19 -42.98 8.08
C ASP A 728 -29.53 -42.96 8.78
N LEU A 729 -29.94 -41.86 9.39
CA LEU A 729 -31.26 -41.71 9.97
C LEU A 729 -32.37 -41.79 8.91
N LEU A 730 -32.16 -41.21 7.75
CA LEU A 730 -33.11 -41.30 6.63
C LEU A 730 -33.31 -42.75 6.17
N LEU A 731 -32.22 -43.47 5.94
CA LEU A 731 -32.25 -44.86 5.46
C LEU A 731 -32.75 -45.83 6.56
N GLN A 732 -32.49 -45.57 7.81
CA GLN A 732 -33.07 -46.33 8.90
C GLN A 732 -34.60 -46.20 8.96
N ARG A 733 -35.14 -45.03 8.66
CA ARG A 733 -36.61 -44.77 8.65
C ARG A 733 -37.29 -45.29 7.41
N GLU A 734 -36.68 -45.09 6.25
CA GLU A 734 -37.21 -45.46 4.93
C GLU A 734 -36.08 -46.07 4.06
N PRO A 735 -35.77 -47.35 4.23
CA PRO A 735 -34.70 -48.03 3.47
C PRO A 735 -34.87 -47.97 1.94
N SER A 736 -36.11 -47.88 1.46
CA SER A 736 -36.46 -47.78 0.04
C SER A 736 -35.89 -46.54 -0.68
N LEU A 737 -35.44 -45.55 0.13
CA LEU A 737 -34.85 -44.34 -0.41
C LEU A 737 -33.41 -44.45 -0.81
N GLU A 738 -32.72 -45.57 -0.50
CA GLU A 738 -31.33 -45.83 -0.84
C GLU A 738 -31.07 -45.64 -2.33
N LYS A 739 -32.01 -46.02 -3.18
CA LYS A 739 -31.92 -45.83 -4.65
C LYS A 739 -31.84 -44.38 -5.08
N TRP A 740 -32.24 -43.42 -4.26
CA TRP A 740 -32.18 -42.01 -4.56
C TRP A 740 -31.04 -41.27 -3.83
N VAL A 741 -30.39 -41.90 -2.88
CA VAL A 741 -29.24 -41.32 -2.17
C VAL A 741 -27.98 -41.55 -3.01
N ARG A 742 -27.25 -40.48 -3.24
CA ARG A 742 -25.96 -40.48 -3.96
C ARG A 742 -24.89 -39.73 -3.17
N PRO A 743 -23.62 -40.14 -3.28
CA PRO A 743 -22.51 -39.32 -2.81
C PRO A 743 -22.57 -37.94 -3.50
N TYR A 744 -22.36 -36.85 -2.70
CA TYR A 744 -22.39 -35.47 -3.19
C TYR A 744 -21.08 -34.80 -2.87
N ILE A 745 -20.26 -34.50 -3.89
CA ILE A 745 -18.88 -34.11 -3.71
C ILE A 745 -18.65 -32.67 -4.19
N GLY A 746 -18.06 -31.87 -3.30
CA GLY A 746 -17.53 -30.54 -3.58
C GLY A 746 -16.02 -30.51 -3.42
N ALA A 747 -15.43 -29.32 -3.47
CA ALA A 747 -13.99 -29.15 -3.32
C ALA A 747 -13.48 -29.65 -1.96
N GLU A 748 -14.21 -29.37 -0.89
CA GLU A 748 -13.82 -29.76 0.46
C GLU A 748 -13.90 -31.27 0.65
N GLU A 749 -15.00 -31.88 0.23
CA GLU A 749 -15.21 -33.33 0.31
C GLU A 749 -14.14 -34.10 -0.49
N PHE A 750 -13.84 -33.62 -1.69
CA PHE A 750 -12.82 -34.22 -2.55
C PHE A 750 -11.40 -34.07 -1.96
N ILE A 751 -11.04 -32.89 -1.49
CA ILE A 751 -9.68 -32.60 -1.02
C ILE A 751 -9.43 -33.20 0.36
N LYS A 752 -10.45 -33.20 1.27
CA LYS A 752 -10.31 -33.64 2.67
C LYS A 752 -10.92 -35.03 2.96
N GLN A 753 -11.38 -35.76 1.93
CA GLN A 753 -12.04 -37.06 2.05
C GLN A 753 -13.23 -37.05 3.02
N LYS A 754 -14.08 -36.03 2.94
CA LYS A 754 -15.29 -35.96 3.76
C LYS A 754 -16.47 -36.57 3.07
N SER A 755 -17.35 -37.26 3.84
CA SER A 755 -18.60 -37.81 3.35
C SER A 755 -19.72 -36.77 3.34
N ARG A 756 -20.40 -36.64 2.21
CA ARG A 756 -21.64 -35.89 2.06
C ARG A 756 -22.53 -36.56 1.01
N TYR A 757 -23.82 -36.46 1.14
CA TYR A 757 -24.77 -37.12 0.27
C TYR A 757 -25.83 -36.16 -0.22
N CYS A 758 -26.59 -36.58 -1.26
CA CYS A 758 -27.77 -35.86 -1.71
C CYS A 758 -28.88 -36.82 -2.16
N LEU A 759 -30.11 -36.31 -2.11
CA LEU A 759 -31.24 -36.93 -2.78
C LEU A 759 -31.23 -36.53 -4.26
N TRP A 760 -30.87 -37.51 -5.12
CA TRP A 760 -30.77 -37.33 -6.57
C TRP A 760 -32.03 -37.86 -7.22
N LEU A 761 -33.04 -36.99 -7.45
CA LEU A 761 -34.37 -37.34 -7.93
C LEU A 761 -34.58 -37.11 -9.43
N ARG A 762 -33.48 -37.04 -10.23
CA ARG A 762 -33.59 -36.78 -11.70
C ARG A 762 -34.53 -37.73 -12.44
N ASN A 763 -34.55 -39.00 -12.06
CA ASN A 763 -35.35 -40.05 -12.70
C ASN A 763 -36.51 -40.50 -11.82
N ALA A 764 -36.83 -39.76 -10.71
CA ALA A 764 -37.97 -40.10 -9.85
C ALA A 764 -39.31 -39.76 -10.54
N SER A 765 -40.23 -40.75 -10.56
CA SER A 765 -41.55 -40.50 -11.02
C SER A 765 -42.39 -39.73 -9.98
N PRO A 766 -43.51 -39.11 -10.37
CA PRO A 766 -44.41 -38.53 -9.41
C PRO A 766 -44.99 -39.54 -8.38
N THR A 767 -45.06 -40.79 -8.78
CA THR A 767 -45.50 -41.91 -7.92
C THR A 767 -44.44 -42.21 -6.85
N ASP A 768 -43.14 -42.27 -7.23
CA ASP A 768 -42.05 -42.48 -6.29
C ASP A 768 -42.02 -41.41 -5.19
N ILE A 769 -42.23 -40.13 -5.60
CA ILE A 769 -42.21 -39.00 -4.68
C ILE A 769 -43.39 -39.07 -3.73
N LYS A 770 -44.63 -39.42 -4.22
CA LYS A 770 -45.84 -39.48 -3.40
C LYS A 770 -45.88 -40.68 -2.48
N GLN A 771 -45.21 -41.76 -2.84
CA GLN A 771 -45.14 -42.97 -2.00
C GLN A 771 -44.31 -42.79 -0.75
N SER A 772 -43.32 -41.93 -0.76
CA SER A 772 -42.51 -41.55 0.40
C SER A 772 -42.96 -40.21 0.98
N LYS A 773 -43.42 -40.24 2.21
CA LYS A 773 -43.81 -39.05 2.93
C LYS A 773 -42.62 -38.10 3.10
N THR A 774 -41.47 -38.64 3.42
CA THR A 774 -40.24 -37.89 3.60
C THR A 774 -39.76 -37.18 2.30
N LEU A 775 -39.79 -37.86 1.16
CA LEU A 775 -39.47 -37.21 -0.13
C LEU A 775 -40.47 -36.13 -0.48
N TYR A 776 -41.76 -36.38 -0.29
CA TYR A 776 -42.81 -35.42 -0.59
C TYR A 776 -42.63 -34.11 0.23
N GLU A 777 -42.42 -34.26 1.55
CA GLU A 777 -42.20 -33.12 2.45
C GLU A 777 -40.93 -32.31 2.05
N ARG A 778 -39.80 -32.97 1.75
CA ARG A 778 -38.58 -32.34 1.29
C ARG A 778 -38.76 -31.61 -0.06
N VAL A 779 -39.43 -32.23 -1.03
CA VAL A 779 -39.71 -31.62 -2.33
C VAL A 779 -40.63 -30.41 -2.17
N GLN A 780 -41.61 -30.48 -1.28
CA GLN A 780 -42.48 -29.33 -0.97
C GLN A 780 -41.65 -28.19 -0.32
N ALA A 781 -40.78 -28.49 0.63
CA ALA A 781 -39.93 -27.50 1.29
C ALA A 781 -38.97 -26.80 0.26
N VAL A 782 -38.42 -27.55 -0.70
CA VAL A 782 -37.65 -26.98 -1.79
C VAL A 782 -38.47 -26.03 -2.67
N ARG A 783 -39.74 -26.38 -2.95
CA ARG A 783 -40.63 -25.52 -3.71
C ARG A 783 -40.88 -24.20 -3.00
N ASP A 784 -41.18 -24.29 -1.71
CA ASP A 784 -41.49 -23.12 -0.87
C ASP A 784 -40.24 -22.20 -0.75
N PHE A 785 -39.06 -22.78 -0.51
CA PHE A 785 -37.80 -22.06 -0.51
C PHE A 785 -37.56 -21.32 -1.81
N ARG A 786 -37.79 -21.96 -2.97
CA ARG A 786 -37.58 -21.34 -4.29
C ARG A 786 -38.59 -20.23 -4.58
N LEU A 787 -39.86 -20.38 -4.13
CA LEU A 787 -40.89 -19.36 -4.29
C LEU A 787 -40.63 -18.13 -3.41
N ALA A 788 -40.03 -18.30 -2.25
CA ALA A 788 -39.66 -17.22 -1.34
C ALA A 788 -38.42 -16.44 -1.80
N SER A 789 -37.70 -16.89 -2.82
CA SER A 789 -36.49 -16.22 -3.30
C SER A 789 -36.79 -14.89 -3.96
N SER A 790 -35.97 -13.85 -3.75
CA SER A 790 -36.02 -12.58 -4.47
C SER A 790 -35.63 -12.70 -5.96
N ALA A 791 -34.88 -13.75 -6.32
CA ALA A 791 -34.39 -13.96 -7.68
C ALA A 791 -35.46 -14.68 -8.55
N LYS A 792 -35.97 -13.99 -9.59
CA LYS A 792 -36.97 -14.55 -10.54
C LYS A 792 -36.53 -15.86 -11.17
N THR A 793 -35.24 -16.04 -11.47
CA THR A 793 -34.69 -17.29 -11.99
C THR A 793 -34.85 -18.45 -11.02
N THR A 794 -34.60 -18.21 -9.74
CA THR A 794 -34.79 -19.22 -8.66
C THR A 794 -36.26 -19.57 -8.49
N GLN A 795 -37.17 -18.57 -8.50
CA GLN A 795 -38.63 -18.80 -8.51
C GLN A 795 -39.08 -19.68 -9.68
N GLY A 796 -38.45 -19.51 -10.86
CA GLY A 796 -38.76 -20.32 -12.05
C GLY A 796 -38.52 -21.82 -11.83
N TYR A 797 -37.52 -22.19 -11.05
CA TYR A 797 -37.22 -23.61 -10.70
C TYR A 797 -38.23 -24.23 -9.71
N ALA A 798 -39.11 -23.45 -9.09
CA ALA A 798 -40.18 -23.96 -8.25
C ALA A 798 -41.23 -24.80 -9.03
N LYS A 799 -41.22 -24.72 -10.38
CA LYS A 799 -42.07 -25.55 -11.26
C LYS A 799 -41.67 -27.02 -11.28
N VAL A 800 -40.37 -27.29 -11.03
CA VAL A 800 -39.79 -28.65 -10.99
C VAL A 800 -39.02 -28.85 -9.68
N PRO A 801 -39.71 -28.85 -8.54
CA PRO A 801 -39.06 -28.76 -7.24
C PRO A 801 -38.24 -29.99 -6.84
N HIS A 802 -38.51 -31.15 -7.47
CA HIS A 802 -37.77 -32.38 -7.22
C HIS A 802 -36.41 -32.46 -7.94
N LEU A 803 -36.16 -31.55 -8.91
CA LEU A 803 -34.88 -31.50 -9.61
C LEU A 803 -33.94 -30.49 -9.00
N PHE A 804 -32.64 -30.68 -9.12
CA PHE A 804 -31.67 -29.64 -8.92
C PHE A 804 -31.92 -28.48 -9.89
N ALA A 805 -31.66 -27.27 -9.45
CA ALA A 805 -31.88 -26.08 -10.28
C ALA A 805 -31.02 -26.10 -11.56
N GLN A 806 -29.81 -26.60 -11.46
CA GLN A 806 -28.93 -26.84 -12.61
C GLN A 806 -28.36 -28.24 -12.51
N ILE A 807 -28.50 -29.00 -13.59
CA ILE A 807 -28.00 -30.38 -13.73
C ILE A 807 -26.99 -30.41 -14.86
N THR A 808 -25.75 -30.73 -14.53
CA THR A 808 -24.64 -30.86 -15.47
C THR A 808 -23.99 -32.26 -15.38
N GLN A 809 -24.49 -33.10 -14.47
CA GLN A 809 -23.98 -34.45 -14.23
C GLN A 809 -24.04 -35.28 -15.52
N PRO A 810 -22.89 -35.85 -15.98
CA PRO A 810 -22.89 -36.79 -17.12
C PRO A 810 -23.68 -38.07 -16.77
N GLU A 811 -24.34 -38.63 -17.78
CA GLU A 811 -25.07 -39.88 -17.61
C GLU A 811 -24.21 -41.06 -18.04
N GLY A 812 -23.94 -42.00 -17.10
CA GLY A 812 -23.23 -43.25 -17.40
C GLY A 812 -21.78 -43.05 -17.85
N GLN A 813 -21.18 -41.90 -17.62
CA GLN A 813 -19.81 -41.59 -18.00
C GLN A 813 -19.06 -40.98 -16.84
N ASP A 814 -17.88 -41.47 -16.60
CA ASP A 814 -16.96 -40.87 -15.63
C ASP A 814 -16.49 -39.48 -16.07
N TYR A 815 -16.10 -38.69 -15.13
CA TYR A 815 -15.69 -37.31 -15.38
C TYR A 815 -14.47 -36.93 -14.56
N LEU A 816 -13.70 -35.97 -15.07
CA LEU A 816 -12.60 -35.37 -14.32
C LEU A 816 -13.10 -34.22 -13.48
N LEU A 817 -12.82 -34.22 -12.19
CA LEU A 817 -13.21 -33.21 -11.21
C LEU A 817 -12.04 -32.29 -10.96
N VAL A 818 -12.30 -30.96 -11.06
CA VAL A 818 -11.36 -29.87 -10.76
C VAL A 818 -11.95 -29.00 -9.67
N PRO A 819 -11.34 -28.89 -8.48
CA PRO A 819 -11.80 -27.99 -7.43
C PRO A 819 -11.82 -26.52 -7.89
N SER A 820 -12.92 -25.81 -7.62
CA SER A 820 -13.04 -24.38 -7.95
C SER A 820 -12.17 -23.50 -7.04
N VAL A 821 -11.78 -24.00 -5.85
CA VAL A 821 -10.90 -23.28 -4.91
C VAL A 821 -9.83 -24.24 -4.42
N SER A 822 -8.56 -23.79 -4.45
CA SER A 822 -7.43 -24.52 -3.90
C SER A 822 -6.46 -23.57 -3.19
N SER A 823 -5.84 -24.05 -2.10
CA SER A 823 -4.89 -23.26 -1.31
C SER A 823 -3.69 -22.83 -2.14
N GLU A 824 -3.25 -21.57 -1.96
CA GLU A 824 -2.03 -21.02 -2.57
C GLU A 824 -0.76 -21.80 -2.20
N ARG A 825 -0.79 -22.49 -1.04
CA ARG A 825 0.36 -23.30 -0.56
C ARG A 825 0.59 -24.57 -1.37
N ARG A 826 -0.38 -25.00 -2.18
CA ARG A 826 -0.23 -26.19 -3.01
C ARG A 826 0.45 -25.89 -4.33
N ARG A 827 1.51 -26.62 -4.63
CA ARG A 827 2.19 -26.54 -5.93
C ARG A 827 1.27 -27.00 -7.07
N TYR A 828 0.49 -28.03 -6.83
CA TYR A 828 -0.47 -28.59 -7.78
C TYR A 828 -1.88 -28.59 -7.17
N VAL A 829 -2.86 -28.18 -7.95
CA VAL A 829 -4.27 -28.33 -7.59
C VAL A 829 -4.63 -29.81 -7.67
N PRO A 830 -5.14 -30.46 -6.61
CA PRO A 830 -5.60 -31.83 -6.68
C PRO A 830 -6.77 -31.96 -7.67
N ILE A 831 -6.62 -32.78 -8.67
CA ILE A 831 -7.61 -33.09 -9.72
C ILE A 831 -7.78 -34.60 -9.73
N GLY A 832 -8.95 -35.14 -10.04
CA GLY A 832 -9.15 -36.61 -10.06
C GLY A 832 -10.39 -37.04 -10.81
N PHE A 833 -10.42 -38.32 -11.22
CA PHE A 833 -11.58 -38.92 -11.85
C PHE A 833 -12.62 -39.30 -10.80
N MET A 834 -13.89 -39.16 -11.19
CA MET A 834 -15.06 -39.53 -10.42
C MET A 834 -15.98 -40.44 -11.28
N GLU A 835 -16.57 -41.42 -10.63
CA GLU A 835 -17.57 -42.26 -11.26
C GLU A 835 -18.88 -41.51 -11.52
N SER A 836 -19.66 -41.92 -12.48
CA SER A 836 -20.89 -41.26 -12.92
C SER A 836 -21.99 -41.14 -11.86
N ASP A 837 -21.98 -42.00 -10.85
CA ASP A 837 -22.96 -42.04 -9.75
C ASP A 837 -22.58 -41.09 -8.58
N VAL A 838 -21.39 -40.55 -8.55
CA VAL A 838 -20.96 -39.48 -7.63
C VAL A 838 -21.40 -38.14 -8.17
N ILE A 839 -22.30 -37.49 -7.46
CA ILE A 839 -22.88 -36.23 -7.91
C ILE A 839 -21.96 -35.04 -7.55
N SER A 840 -21.51 -34.29 -8.54
CA SER A 840 -20.67 -33.10 -8.34
C SER A 840 -21.46 -31.91 -7.87
N SER A 841 -20.92 -31.13 -6.90
CA SER A 841 -21.53 -29.87 -6.46
C SER A 841 -21.01 -28.67 -7.28
N ASN A 842 -21.69 -27.53 -7.18
CA ASN A 842 -21.26 -26.28 -7.82
C ASN A 842 -19.96 -25.68 -7.25
N ALA A 843 -19.35 -26.30 -6.25
CA ALA A 843 -18.04 -25.93 -5.72
C ALA A 843 -16.87 -26.53 -6.51
N VAL A 844 -17.17 -27.32 -7.54
CA VAL A 844 -16.17 -27.93 -8.44
C VAL A 844 -16.55 -27.70 -9.90
N GLN A 845 -15.54 -27.84 -10.76
CA GLN A 845 -15.68 -27.95 -12.21
C GLN A 845 -15.61 -29.44 -12.61
N ILE A 846 -16.31 -29.82 -13.67
CA ILE A 846 -16.31 -31.18 -14.19
C ILE A 846 -16.00 -31.19 -15.70
N ILE A 847 -15.25 -32.16 -16.14
CA ILE A 847 -14.90 -32.37 -17.56
C ILE A 847 -15.33 -33.80 -17.97
N PRO A 848 -16.51 -33.94 -18.59
CA PRO A 848 -16.91 -35.21 -19.19
C PRO A 848 -15.97 -35.63 -20.32
N ASN A 849 -15.80 -36.93 -20.57
CA ASN A 849 -14.94 -37.48 -21.62
C ASN A 849 -13.45 -37.11 -21.51
N ALA A 850 -12.98 -36.65 -20.34
CA ALA A 850 -11.56 -36.42 -20.12
C ALA A 850 -10.81 -37.78 -20.05
N THR A 851 -9.64 -37.82 -20.68
CA THR A 851 -8.74 -38.98 -20.64
C THR A 851 -7.55 -38.74 -19.72
N LEU A 852 -6.71 -39.72 -19.51
CA LEU A 852 -5.43 -39.59 -18.80
C LEU A 852 -4.53 -38.49 -19.41
N TYR A 853 -4.60 -38.28 -20.73
CA TYR A 853 -3.91 -37.17 -21.37
C TYR A 853 -4.37 -35.82 -20.82
N HIS A 854 -5.69 -35.57 -20.73
CA HIS A 854 -6.24 -34.34 -20.22
C HIS A 854 -5.88 -34.15 -18.74
N PHE A 855 -5.99 -35.21 -17.93
CA PHE A 855 -5.54 -35.22 -16.54
C PHE A 855 -4.05 -34.89 -16.42
N GLY A 856 -3.18 -35.51 -17.22
CA GLY A 856 -1.74 -35.27 -17.21
C GLY A 856 -1.38 -33.79 -17.53
N VAL A 857 -2.01 -33.23 -18.56
CA VAL A 857 -1.79 -31.80 -18.93
C VAL A 857 -2.27 -30.87 -17.82
N LEU A 858 -3.50 -31.05 -17.31
CA LEU A 858 -4.09 -30.19 -16.29
C LEU A 858 -3.39 -30.26 -14.93
N THR A 859 -2.74 -31.39 -14.61
CA THR A 859 -1.98 -31.53 -13.35
C THR A 859 -0.50 -31.14 -13.49
N SER A 860 -0.05 -30.73 -14.69
CA SER A 860 1.34 -30.34 -14.93
C SER A 860 1.65 -28.95 -14.39
N ASN A 861 2.94 -28.69 -14.12
CA ASN A 861 3.42 -27.35 -13.75
C ASN A 861 3.14 -26.31 -14.84
N VAL A 862 3.08 -26.68 -16.12
CA VAL A 862 2.77 -25.77 -17.23
C VAL A 862 1.37 -25.19 -17.09
N HIS A 863 0.37 -26.07 -16.84
CA HIS A 863 -0.99 -25.61 -16.59
C HIS A 863 -1.11 -24.87 -15.26
N MET A 864 -0.41 -25.33 -14.22
CA MET A 864 -0.40 -24.63 -12.91
C MET A 864 0.20 -23.24 -13.02
N ALA A 865 1.26 -23.04 -13.81
CA ALA A 865 1.84 -21.72 -14.08
C ALA A 865 0.82 -20.77 -14.73
N TRP A 866 0.15 -21.24 -15.80
CA TRP A 866 -0.94 -20.48 -16.43
C TRP A 866 -2.06 -20.15 -15.44
N MET A 867 -2.54 -21.17 -14.70
CA MET A 867 -3.61 -21.01 -13.72
C MET A 867 -3.26 -19.98 -12.65
N ARG A 868 -2.04 -20.04 -12.07
CA ARG A 868 -1.59 -19.11 -11.03
C ARG A 868 -1.62 -17.66 -11.47
N VAL A 869 -1.35 -17.39 -12.74
CA VAL A 869 -1.32 -16.04 -13.30
C VAL A 869 -2.71 -15.55 -13.69
N VAL A 870 -3.49 -16.34 -14.43
CA VAL A 870 -4.75 -15.86 -15.01
C VAL A 870 -5.97 -16.05 -14.12
N CYS A 871 -5.90 -16.92 -13.09
CA CYS A 871 -7.05 -17.13 -12.20
C CYS A 871 -7.31 -15.95 -11.28
N GLY A 872 -8.56 -15.80 -10.85
CA GLY A 872 -8.88 -14.93 -9.71
C GLY A 872 -8.46 -15.55 -8.38
N ARG A 873 -8.56 -14.76 -7.31
CA ARG A 873 -8.29 -15.23 -5.95
C ARG A 873 -9.53 -15.10 -5.06
N LEU A 874 -9.60 -15.94 -4.03
CA LEU A 874 -10.52 -15.80 -2.91
C LEU A 874 -9.68 -15.66 -1.65
N LYS A 875 -9.49 -14.43 -1.16
CA LYS A 875 -8.40 -14.08 -0.25
C LYS A 875 -7.06 -14.40 -0.91
N SER A 876 -6.27 -15.34 -0.36
CA SER A 876 -5.03 -15.83 -0.97
C SER A 876 -5.22 -17.05 -1.88
N ASP A 877 -6.29 -17.82 -1.71
CA ASP A 877 -6.52 -19.08 -2.40
C ASP A 877 -6.86 -18.91 -3.89
N TYR A 878 -6.36 -19.82 -4.73
CA TYR A 878 -6.66 -19.84 -6.17
C TYR A 878 -8.14 -20.13 -6.42
N ARG A 879 -8.78 -19.29 -7.24
CA ARG A 879 -10.14 -19.50 -7.70
C ARG A 879 -10.13 -19.92 -9.17
N TYR A 880 -10.13 -21.21 -9.40
CA TYR A 880 -10.16 -21.79 -10.74
C TYR A 880 -11.50 -21.53 -11.42
N SER A 881 -11.53 -20.90 -12.58
CA SER A 881 -12.72 -20.68 -13.39
C SER A 881 -12.53 -21.25 -14.79
N LYS A 882 -13.58 -21.85 -15.34
CA LYS A 882 -13.53 -22.43 -16.68
C LYS A 882 -13.30 -21.38 -17.75
N GLU A 883 -13.95 -20.20 -17.63
CA GLU A 883 -13.91 -19.15 -18.64
C GLU A 883 -12.54 -18.48 -18.72
N GLN A 884 -11.87 -18.33 -17.56
CA GLN A 884 -10.61 -17.59 -17.45
C GLN A 884 -9.39 -18.48 -17.48
N VAL A 885 -9.47 -19.72 -16.98
CA VAL A 885 -8.32 -20.60 -16.85
C VAL A 885 -8.33 -21.68 -17.93
N TYR A 886 -9.38 -22.52 -17.95
CA TYR A 886 -9.45 -23.68 -18.82
C TYR A 886 -9.66 -23.30 -20.29
N ASN A 887 -10.65 -22.47 -20.56
CA ASN A 887 -11.04 -22.12 -21.93
C ASN A 887 -9.99 -21.24 -22.64
N THR A 888 -9.17 -20.51 -21.88
CA THR A 888 -8.11 -19.65 -22.43
C THR A 888 -6.76 -20.34 -22.52
N PHE A 889 -6.62 -21.53 -21.93
CA PHE A 889 -5.36 -22.25 -21.91
C PHE A 889 -4.92 -22.72 -23.30
N PRO A 890 -3.71 -22.38 -23.76
CA PRO A 890 -3.18 -22.82 -25.03
C PRO A 890 -2.62 -24.26 -24.89
N TRP A 891 -3.43 -25.25 -25.20
CA TRP A 891 -3.03 -26.67 -25.12
C TRP A 891 -1.89 -27.02 -26.08
N PRO A 892 -1.02 -28.02 -25.75
CA PRO A 892 0.02 -28.49 -26.65
C PRO A 892 -0.58 -29.21 -27.87
N LYS A 893 0.21 -29.35 -28.92
CA LYS A 893 -0.11 -30.16 -30.10
C LYS A 893 0.80 -31.37 -30.15
N PRO A 894 0.59 -32.41 -29.29
CA PRO A 894 1.47 -33.56 -29.20
C PRO A 894 1.27 -34.55 -30.35
N ASN A 895 2.31 -35.31 -30.66
CA ASN A 895 2.17 -36.52 -31.48
C ASN A 895 1.73 -37.71 -30.60
N GLU A 896 1.39 -38.83 -31.24
CA GLU A 896 0.88 -40.04 -30.54
C GLU A 896 1.83 -40.57 -29.46
N LYS A 897 3.14 -40.54 -29.69
CA LYS A 897 4.14 -41.00 -28.71
C LYS A 897 4.16 -40.06 -27.47
N GLN A 898 3.99 -38.80 -27.69
CA GLN A 898 3.93 -37.80 -26.59
C GLN A 898 2.63 -37.96 -25.78
N ILE A 899 1.49 -38.19 -26.44
CA ILE A 899 0.21 -38.53 -25.77
C ILE A 899 0.39 -39.73 -24.87
N GLN A 900 0.88 -40.88 -25.43
CA GLN A 900 1.14 -42.10 -24.66
C GLN A 900 2.07 -41.86 -23.47
N LYS A 901 3.10 -41.02 -23.66
CA LYS A 901 4.05 -40.72 -22.57
C LYS A 901 3.39 -39.91 -21.46
N ILE A 902 2.54 -38.92 -21.80
CA ILE A 902 1.78 -38.15 -20.84
C ILE A 902 0.78 -39.05 -20.10
N GLU A 903 0.05 -39.91 -20.80
CA GLU A 903 -0.89 -40.87 -20.19
C GLU A 903 -0.20 -41.81 -19.21
N GLN A 904 0.98 -42.33 -19.57
CA GLN A 904 1.79 -43.17 -18.70
C GLN A 904 2.22 -42.43 -17.43
N THR A 905 2.70 -41.19 -17.54
CA THR A 905 3.14 -40.41 -16.38
C THR A 905 1.96 -39.91 -15.55
N ALA A 906 0.83 -39.63 -16.17
CA ALA A 906 -0.44 -39.31 -15.51
C ALA A 906 -0.95 -40.49 -14.66
N GLN A 907 -0.92 -41.73 -15.22
CA GLN A 907 -1.26 -42.92 -14.46
C GLN A 907 -0.34 -43.09 -13.24
N ALA A 908 0.96 -42.89 -13.41
CA ALA A 908 1.90 -42.96 -12.28
C ALA A 908 1.57 -41.99 -11.12
N ILE A 909 0.96 -40.82 -11.39
CA ILE A 909 0.48 -39.93 -10.34
C ILE A 909 -0.68 -40.57 -9.57
N LEU A 910 -1.63 -41.20 -10.28
CA LEU A 910 -2.77 -41.89 -9.65
C LEU A 910 -2.29 -43.07 -8.82
N ASP A 911 -1.36 -43.87 -9.36
CA ASP A 911 -0.76 -45.02 -8.67
C ASP A 911 -0.02 -44.58 -7.39
N ALA A 912 0.75 -43.47 -7.45
CA ALA A 912 1.43 -42.93 -6.28
C ALA A 912 0.44 -42.46 -5.20
N ARG A 913 -0.69 -41.84 -5.56
CA ARG A 913 -1.77 -41.52 -4.62
C ARG A 913 -2.39 -42.77 -3.98
N ALA A 914 -2.61 -43.81 -4.77
CA ALA A 914 -3.22 -45.03 -4.29
C ALA A 914 -2.35 -45.79 -3.27
N MET A 915 -1.06 -45.52 -3.17
CA MET A 915 -0.16 -46.06 -2.13
C MET A 915 -0.52 -45.53 -0.72
N TYR A 916 -1.30 -44.44 -0.62
CA TYR A 916 -1.65 -43.77 0.64
C TYR A 916 -3.18 -43.66 0.82
N PRO A 917 -3.92 -44.75 0.92
CA PRO A 917 -5.40 -44.72 0.89
C PRO A 917 -6.05 -44.08 2.09
N THR A 918 -5.32 -43.91 3.21
CA THR A 918 -5.79 -43.29 4.43
C THR A 918 -5.46 -41.78 4.52
N SER A 919 -4.66 -41.27 3.60
CA SER A 919 -4.25 -39.86 3.59
C SER A 919 -5.16 -39.06 2.65
N SER A 920 -5.65 -37.91 3.12
CA SER A 920 -6.44 -37.04 2.27
C SER A 920 -5.58 -36.37 1.17
N LEU A 921 -6.20 -35.90 0.10
CA LEU A 921 -5.49 -35.10 -0.91
C LEU A 921 -4.96 -33.79 -0.32
N ALA A 922 -5.56 -33.29 0.79
CA ALA A 922 -5.01 -32.16 1.50
C ALA A 922 -3.61 -32.45 2.06
N ASP A 923 -3.43 -33.63 2.64
CA ASP A 923 -2.17 -34.09 3.23
C ASP A 923 -1.14 -34.46 2.16
N LEU A 924 -1.56 -35.19 1.12
CA LEU A 924 -0.70 -35.61 0.01
C LEU A 924 -0.15 -34.44 -0.82
N TYR A 925 -0.87 -33.31 -0.87
CA TYR A 925 -0.48 -32.11 -1.63
C TYR A 925 -0.05 -30.93 -0.76
N ASP A 926 0.22 -31.17 0.50
CA ASP A 926 0.87 -30.16 1.34
C ASP A 926 2.36 -30.05 0.98
N ARG A 927 2.89 -28.85 0.96
CA ARG A 927 4.27 -28.58 0.51
C ARG A 927 5.33 -29.31 1.36
N VAL A 928 5.04 -29.56 2.63
CA VAL A 928 5.98 -30.18 3.58
C VAL A 928 5.83 -31.69 3.61
N SER A 929 4.59 -32.21 3.52
CA SER A 929 4.29 -33.63 3.73
C SER A 929 4.09 -34.46 2.46
N MET A 930 4.22 -33.86 1.26
CA MET A 930 4.04 -34.56 -0.03
C MET A 930 5.02 -35.73 -0.17
N PRO A 931 4.53 -36.96 -0.37
CA PRO A 931 5.39 -38.18 -0.49
C PRO A 931 6.36 -38.09 -1.67
N ALA A 932 7.55 -38.65 -1.50
CA ALA A 932 8.62 -38.65 -2.51
C ALA A 932 8.19 -39.31 -3.84
N GLU A 933 7.40 -40.36 -3.76
CA GLU A 933 6.87 -41.11 -4.91
C GLU A 933 5.93 -40.21 -5.73
N LEU A 934 5.07 -39.45 -5.04
CA LEU A 934 4.14 -38.52 -5.67
C LEU A 934 4.88 -37.35 -6.29
N GLN A 935 5.91 -36.80 -5.60
CA GLN A 935 6.78 -35.75 -6.15
C GLN A 935 7.48 -36.21 -7.44
N LYS A 936 8.05 -37.45 -7.43
CA LYS A 936 8.71 -38.04 -8.62
C LYS A 936 7.75 -38.24 -9.77
N ALA A 937 6.52 -38.72 -9.51
CA ALA A 937 5.50 -38.90 -10.52
C ALA A 937 5.10 -37.56 -11.17
N HIS A 938 4.85 -36.53 -10.37
CA HIS A 938 4.57 -35.16 -10.88
C HIS A 938 5.75 -34.60 -11.70
N ALA A 939 6.98 -34.71 -11.21
CA ALA A 939 8.16 -34.25 -11.95
C ALA A 939 8.36 -35.02 -13.29
N ALA A 940 8.00 -36.32 -13.36
CA ALA A 940 8.01 -37.05 -14.60
C ALA A 940 6.93 -36.59 -15.58
N ASN A 941 5.72 -36.29 -15.07
CA ASN A 941 4.63 -35.75 -15.86
C ASN A 941 4.93 -34.34 -16.38
N ASP A 942 5.51 -33.48 -15.55
CA ASP A 942 5.93 -32.12 -15.93
C ASP A 942 6.89 -32.19 -17.12
N ARG A 943 7.92 -33.04 -17.05
CA ARG A 943 8.86 -33.24 -18.17
C ARG A 943 8.18 -33.74 -19.45
N ALA A 944 7.22 -34.67 -19.33
CA ALA A 944 6.48 -35.15 -20.46
C ALA A 944 5.62 -34.10 -21.14
N VAL A 945 4.93 -33.28 -20.35
CA VAL A 945 4.10 -32.17 -20.84
C VAL A 945 4.97 -31.06 -21.41
N MET A 946 6.06 -30.66 -20.76
CA MET A 946 6.99 -29.66 -21.27
C MET A 946 7.61 -30.07 -22.62
N ALA A 947 7.95 -31.34 -22.76
CA ALA A 947 8.43 -31.90 -24.04
C ALA A 947 7.35 -31.82 -25.15
N ALA A 948 6.06 -31.92 -24.80
CA ALA A 948 4.97 -31.76 -25.76
C ALA A 948 4.81 -30.31 -26.24
N TYR A 949 5.18 -29.35 -25.41
CA TYR A 949 5.27 -27.91 -25.78
C TYR A 949 6.58 -27.56 -26.49
N GLY A 950 7.58 -28.43 -26.46
CA GLY A 950 8.94 -28.12 -26.93
C GLY A 950 9.72 -27.22 -25.99
N PHE A 951 9.33 -27.13 -24.72
CA PHE A 951 10.04 -26.33 -23.70
C PHE A 951 11.28 -27.07 -23.20
N CYS A 952 12.33 -26.27 -22.88
CA CYS A 952 13.53 -26.83 -22.30
C CYS A 952 13.31 -27.33 -20.87
N SER A 953 13.96 -28.41 -20.47
CA SER A 953 13.90 -28.98 -19.12
C SER A 953 14.40 -28.01 -18.03
N ASP A 954 15.26 -27.07 -18.41
CA ASP A 954 15.80 -26.04 -17.48
C ASP A 954 14.75 -25.04 -16.98
N LEU A 955 13.54 -25.04 -17.56
CA LEU A 955 12.41 -24.22 -17.12
C LEU A 955 11.58 -24.86 -15.99
N MET A 956 12.01 -26.01 -15.44
CA MET A 956 11.30 -26.69 -14.35
C MET A 956 11.44 -26.02 -12.99
N ASP A 957 12.43 -25.13 -12.83
CA ASP A 957 12.67 -24.40 -11.58
C ASP A 957 11.54 -23.41 -11.34
N GLU A 958 11.08 -23.28 -10.09
CA GLU A 958 10.01 -22.35 -9.69
C GLU A 958 10.35 -20.91 -10.09
N ASP A 959 11.61 -20.51 -10.00
CA ASP A 959 12.09 -19.19 -10.37
C ASP A 959 11.95 -18.86 -11.88
N LYS A 960 11.76 -19.87 -12.72
CA LYS A 960 11.61 -19.75 -14.18
C LYS A 960 10.18 -19.89 -14.67
N GLU A 961 9.20 -20.04 -13.78
CA GLU A 961 7.78 -20.17 -14.12
C GLU A 961 7.27 -19.03 -15.00
N SER A 962 7.76 -17.80 -14.78
CA SER A 962 7.42 -16.62 -15.59
C SER A 962 7.78 -16.78 -17.07
N LEU A 963 8.84 -17.50 -17.39
CA LEU A 963 9.25 -17.80 -18.77
C LEU A 963 8.27 -18.77 -19.46
N ILE A 964 7.80 -19.78 -18.74
CA ILE A 964 6.74 -20.68 -19.23
C ILE A 964 5.48 -19.88 -19.56
N VAL A 965 5.07 -19.00 -18.65
CA VAL A 965 3.90 -18.14 -18.81
C VAL A 965 4.05 -17.20 -20.02
N ALA A 966 5.22 -16.60 -20.20
CA ALA A 966 5.48 -15.74 -21.36
C ALA A 966 5.34 -16.50 -22.69
N GLU A 967 5.84 -17.74 -22.79
CA GLU A 967 5.68 -18.57 -23.98
C GLU A 967 4.21 -18.98 -24.20
N LEU A 968 3.49 -19.31 -23.13
CA LEU A 968 2.05 -19.61 -23.21
C LEU A 968 1.24 -18.41 -23.70
N PHE A 969 1.56 -17.19 -23.27
CA PHE A 969 0.92 -15.97 -23.80
C PHE A 969 1.21 -15.73 -25.28
N LYS A 970 2.42 -16.03 -25.76
CA LYS A 970 2.70 -15.99 -27.21
C LYS A 970 1.86 -17.01 -28.00
N MET A 971 1.64 -18.22 -27.44
CA MET A 971 0.75 -19.21 -28.05
C MET A 971 -0.72 -18.75 -28.00
N TYR A 972 -1.17 -18.18 -26.88
CA TYR A 972 -2.50 -17.61 -26.71
C TYR A 972 -2.77 -16.54 -27.76
N GLN A 973 -1.85 -15.60 -27.97
CA GLN A 973 -1.96 -14.57 -29.01
C GLN A 973 -2.11 -15.16 -30.41
N LYS A 974 -1.40 -16.26 -30.73
CA LYS A 974 -1.53 -16.91 -32.02
C LYS A 974 -2.88 -17.61 -32.22
N LEU A 975 -3.52 -18.04 -31.13
CA LEU A 975 -4.83 -18.69 -31.15
C LEU A 975 -5.98 -17.69 -31.22
N THR A 976 -5.76 -16.44 -30.76
CA THR A 976 -6.78 -15.40 -30.67
C THR A 976 -6.70 -14.36 -31.79
N LYS A 977 -5.61 -14.34 -32.58
CA LYS A 977 -5.48 -13.56 -33.83
C LYS A 977 -6.17 -14.32 -34.97
#